data_d8ac5a56456a37f1cf176923515af63a
#
_entry.id   d8ac5a56456a37f1cf176923515af63a
#
_cell.length_a   1.000
_cell.length_b   1.000
_cell.length_c   1.000
_cell.angle_alpha   90.00
_cell.angle_beta   90.00
_cell.angle_gamma   90.00
#
_symmetry.space_group_name_H-M   'P 1'
#
loop_
_entity.id
_entity.type
_entity.pdbx_description
1 polymer ?
#
loop_
_entity_poly.entity_id
_entity_poly.type
_entity_poly.pdbx_seq_one_letter_code
_entity_poly.pdbx_strand_id
1 'polypeptide(L)'
;MNDRSRKIAVGIIRTIGSSVAALAVVLFGGLNSILATALLATLAGTLGYFAFAALGNWLMGLEKRWSLGRPGGSVYAFGKLPASDAPSAGGKGRVLAALFQKGFPVPDGCVVLPAAFEGDALTDAAWEEVKAQLSRLRQRQAFSFAVRSSALSEDSAQASFAGEFESVLDVRTDQQIREAITAVRKSRHSARVQTYSQAKGLDQGDHTVAVILQKIIRPDYSGVLFTANPLTGNLMQMTGNFVLGLGGRLVSGQVSAAEVPFERTGGVYNGPAELQPIAKTLHREAHQIEHELGCPQDIEWAAADGKLFILQSRPITTLNGFNPVTAETNDTLKGNFLWSATNLMEACPEVLTPFTASLLPYMNQLGGPAINVKNYPLNGVIGGRFYANISVQVTAFARMFKGDTHRTYREMSGWWGELPAEMEIPLLPLTKEEWQRDILPELWRTTRQFARYRKLASEFLKNNRRKCAEMREKIARAAAKSELLALWQYEIFPAYRDAMFHIVAAGSDAQVRLERDLRDLVGAEDANALLSNLSGRSGRLESMGPAAGLGMVLRGEMTREEYLENYGHRGVNEGEAAWPRPAEDPHWLDRQLDEWQRAPVDVDALQARQRAAYQAAWERFCQQHPGKVRTVQKRLEQASQAAYQREAMRSEATRGMTVLRAFALRAGEMLGVGEGVFFMTIDEVLAVLLDEGATLPDIPLRQQIYQRYRTLPPYPAIICGRFDPFAWAADPHRRGDIFDA
;
A
#
# COMPACT_ATOMS: atom_id res chain seq x y z
N MET A 1 21.56 -21.96 -4.23
CA MET A 1 21.88 -20.53 -3.99
C MET A 1 20.59 -19.77 -4.18
N ASN A 2 20.15 -18.94 -3.23
CA ASN A 2 18.92 -18.19 -3.38
C ASN A 2 19.06 -17.03 -4.39
N ASP A 3 17.95 -16.48 -4.88
CA ASP A 3 17.94 -15.43 -5.93
C ASP A 3 18.76 -14.19 -5.53
N ARG A 4 18.78 -13.84 -4.25
CA ARG A 4 19.57 -12.73 -3.69
C ARG A 4 21.07 -12.98 -3.79
N SER A 5 21.50 -14.19 -3.45
CA SER A 5 22.93 -14.58 -3.55
C SER A 5 23.38 -14.66 -5.01
N ARG A 6 22.50 -15.04 -5.94
CA ARG A 6 22.76 -15.04 -7.38
C ARG A 6 22.92 -13.64 -7.95
N LYS A 7 22.02 -12.72 -7.59
CA LYS A 7 22.11 -11.30 -8.00
C LYS A 7 23.38 -10.63 -7.48
N ILE A 8 23.78 -10.94 -6.25
CA ILE A 8 25.04 -10.47 -5.66
C ILE A 8 26.24 -11.05 -6.43
N ALA A 9 26.25 -12.36 -6.71
CA ALA A 9 27.35 -12.99 -7.45
C ALA A 9 27.50 -12.42 -8.87
N VAL A 10 26.41 -12.22 -9.59
CA VAL A 10 26.41 -11.58 -10.92
C VAL A 10 26.91 -10.13 -10.84
N GLY A 11 26.47 -9.39 -9.83
CA GLY A 11 26.95 -8.02 -9.56
C GLY A 11 28.47 -7.98 -9.31
N ILE A 12 28.98 -8.88 -8.48
CA ILE A 12 30.41 -9.01 -8.18
C ILE A 12 31.21 -9.36 -9.45
N ILE A 13 30.75 -10.32 -10.24
CA ILE A 13 31.41 -10.73 -11.48
C ILE A 13 31.48 -9.56 -12.48
N ARG A 14 30.40 -8.80 -12.65
CA ARG A 14 30.36 -7.61 -13.51
C ARG A 14 31.35 -6.54 -13.07
N THR A 15 31.40 -6.26 -11.77
CA THR A 15 32.30 -5.24 -11.20
C THR A 15 33.74 -5.66 -11.30
N ILE A 16 34.08 -6.92 -11.00
CA ILE A 16 35.45 -7.45 -11.12
C ILE A 16 35.89 -7.44 -12.60
N GLY A 17 35.03 -7.87 -13.53
CA GLY A 17 35.37 -7.91 -14.95
C GLY A 17 35.67 -6.52 -15.51
N SER A 18 34.85 -5.49 -15.17
CA SER A 18 35.12 -4.12 -15.59
C SER A 18 36.41 -3.53 -15.01
N SER A 19 36.72 -3.84 -13.75
CA SER A 19 37.90 -3.39 -13.07
C SER A 19 39.20 -4.04 -13.65
N VAL A 20 39.15 -5.34 -13.99
CA VAL A 20 40.25 -6.04 -14.62
C VAL A 20 40.54 -5.50 -16.02
N ALA A 21 39.48 -5.23 -16.83
CA ALA A 21 39.65 -4.64 -18.16
C ALA A 21 40.28 -3.22 -18.09
N ALA A 22 39.82 -2.38 -17.17
CA ALA A 22 40.38 -1.05 -16.96
C ALA A 22 41.84 -1.12 -16.50
N LEU A 23 42.17 -2.03 -15.57
CA LEU A 23 43.53 -2.23 -15.06
C LEU A 23 44.48 -2.72 -16.17
N ALA A 24 44.02 -3.62 -17.05
CA ALA A 24 44.81 -4.10 -18.17
C ALA A 24 45.20 -2.96 -19.13
N VAL A 25 44.30 -2.03 -19.43
CA VAL A 25 44.61 -0.85 -20.26
C VAL A 25 45.62 0.07 -19.59
N VAL A 26 45.51 0.26 -18.27
CA VAL A 26 46.49 1.09 -17.51
C VAL A 26 47.88 0.45 -17.48
N LEU A 27 47.93 -0.88 -17.29
CA LEU A 27 49.21 -1.60 -17.15
C LEU A 27 49.94 -1.86 -18.49
N PHE A 28 49.18 -2.05 -19.59
CA PHE A 28 49.72 -2.45 -20.88
C PHE A 28 49.56 -1.41 -21.97
N GLY A 29 48.90 -0.29 -21.70
CA GLY A 29 48.50 0.68 -22.72
C GLY A 29 49.59 1.56 -23.31
N GLY A 30 50.82 1.62 -22.72
CA GLY A 30 52.00 2.29 -23.28
C GLY A 30 51.79 3.74 -23.79
N LEU A 31 50.81 4.46 -23.32
CA LEU A 31 50.39 5.78 -23.81
C LEU A 31 51.06 6.91 -23.03
N ASN A 32 51.72 7.83 -23.76
CA ASN A 32 52.46 8.97 -23.19
C ASN A 32 51.59 10.08 -22.61
N SER A 33 50.24 9.96 -22.70
CA SER A 33 49.27 10.94 -22.20
C SER A 33 48.34 10.33 -21.15
N ILE A 34 48.39 10.87 -19.95
CA ILE A 34 47.51 10.48 -18.82
C ILE A 34 46.02 10.55 -19.22
N LEU A 35 45.65 11.54 -20.03
CA LEU A 35 44.28 11.75 -20.45
C LEU A 35 43.80 10.64 -21.43
N ALA A 36 44.68 10.24 -22.38
CA ALA A 36 44.36 9.18 -23.33
C ALA A 36 44.30 7.81 -22.63
N THR A 37 45.18 7.58 -21.67
CA THR A 37 45.18 6.34 -20.84
C THR A 37 43.92 6.26 -19.99
N ALA A 38 43.49 7.37 -19.36
CA ALA A 38 42.26 7.43 -18.56
C ALA A 38 41.01 7.22 -19.42
N LEU A 39 40.97 7.81 -20.62
CA LEU A 39 39.83 7.65 -21.55
C LEU A 39 39.71 6.21 -22.08
N LEU A 40 40.83 5.60 -22.45
CA LEU A 40 40.86 4.21 -22.89
C LEU A 40 40.58 3.23 -21.74
N ALA A 41 41.04 3.48 -20.53
CA ALA A 41 40.71 2.68 -19.35
C ALA A 41 39.23 2.75 -19.02
N THR A 42 38.61 3.94 -19.14
CA THR A 42 37.17 4.12 -18.95
C THR A 42 36.38 3.40 -20.01
N LEU A 43 36.78 3.50 -21.27
CA LEU A 43 36.12 2.83 -22.42
C LEU A 43 36.22 1.30 -22.30
N ALA A 44 37.41 0.78 -21.96
CA ALA A 44 37.64 -0.64 -21.75
C ALA A 44 36.89 -1.18 -20.52
N GLY A 45 36.83 -0.41 -19.44
CA GLY A 45 35.99 -0.71 -18.27
C GLY A 45 34.51 -0.81 -18.62
N THR A 46 34.01 0.15 -19.40
CA THR A 46 32.61 0.19 -19.86
C THR A 46 32.31 -0.98 -20.80
N LEU A 47 33.15 -1.24 -21.79
CA LEU A 47 33.01 -2.38 -22.71
C LEU A 47 33.11 -3.72 -21.95
N GLY A 48 34.05 -3.84 -20.98
CA GLY A 48 34.16 -5.00 -20.11
C GLY A 48 32.87 -5.22 -19.30
N TYR A 49 32.29 -4.16 -18.74
CA TYR A 49 31.02 -4.23 -18.01
C TYR A 49 29.87 -4.77 -18.90
N PHE A 50 29.74 -4.26 -20.14
CA PHE A 50 28.69 -4.73 -21.05
C PHE A 50 28.94 -6.16 -21.52
N ALA A 51 30.20 -6.55 -21.81
CA ALA A 51 30.55 -7.92 -22.16
C ALA A 51 30.22 -8.92 -21.03
N PHE A 52 30.60 -8.61 -19.79
CA PHE A 52 30.25 -9.43 -18.63
C PHE A 52 28.78 -9.39 -18.30
N ALA A 53 28.08 -8.27 -18.57
CA ALA A 53 26.61 -8.18 -18.45
C ALA A 53 25.93 -9.09 -19.47
N ALA A 54 26.40 -9.09 -20.74
CA ALA A 54 25.88 -9.97 -21.80
C ALA A 54 26.15 -11.45 -21.47
N LEU A 55 27.35 -11.78 -20.99
CA LEU A 55 27.70 -13.13 -20.54
C LEU A 55 26.85 -13.57 -19.34
N GLY A 56 26.65 -12.70 -18.37
CA GLY A 56 25.79 -12.97 -17.21
C GLY A 56 24.33 -13.22 -17.61
N ASN A 57 23.80 -12.42 -18.56
CA ASN A 57 22.46 -12.61 -19.09
C ASN A 57 22.33 -13.87 -19.97
N TRP A 58 23.39 -14.20 -20.75
CA TRP A 58 23.45 -15.43 -21.52
C TRP A 58 23.52 -16.68 -20.61
N LEU A 59 24.33 -16.65 -19.55
CA LEU A 59 24.39 -17.72 -18.55
C LEU A 59 23.05 -17.90 -17.80
N MET A 60 22.37 -16.81 -17.44
CA MET A 60 21.03 -16.89 -16.88
C MET A 60 19.97 -17.39 -17.89
N GLY A 61 20.15 -17.06 -19.17
CA GLY A 61 19.34 -17.59 -20.28
C GLY A 61 19.57 -19.09 -20.52
N LEU A 62 20.81 -19.57 -20.37
CA LEU A 62 21.13 -20.99 -20.42
C LEU A 62 20.53 -21.75 -19.22
N GLU A 63 20.64 -21.20 -18.01
CA GLU A 63 20.05 -21.80 -16.80
C GLU A 63 18.50 -21.84 -16.91
N LYS A 64 17.89 -20.82 -17.50
CA LYS A 64 16.44 -20.80 -17.83
C LYS A 64 16.07 -21.84 -18.90
N ARG A 65 16.92 -22.04 -19.93
CA ARG A 65 16.75 -23.10 -20.92
C ARG A 65 16.97 -24.51 -20.35
N TRP A 66 17.89 -24.64 -19.39
CA TRP A 66 18.12 -25.92 -18.69
C TRP A 66 17.04 -26.23 -17.65
N SER A 67 16.43 -25.21 -17.05
CA SER A 67 15.27 -25.41 -16.16
C SER A 67 13.97 -25.71 -16.93
N LEU A 68 13.85 -25.26 -18.19
CA LEU A 68 12.76 -25.61 -19.09
C LEU A 68 12.89 -27.04 -19.70
N GLY A 69 14.03 -27.71 -19.52
CA GLY A 69 14.31 -29.05 -20.08
C GLY A 69 14.20 -30.21 -19.10
N ARG A 70 13.90 -29.98 -17.81
CA ARG A 70 13.45 -31.05 -16.89
C ARG A 70 11.94 -30.97 -16.80
N PRO A 71 11.18 -32.04 -17.13
CA PRO A 71 9.79 -32.10 -16.76
C PRO A 71 9.74 -31.94 -15.23
N GLY A 72 9.27 -30.81 -14.75
CA GLY A 72 8.96 -30.62 -13.34
C GLY A 72 8.02 -31.73 -12.93
N GLY A 73 8.22 -32.35 -11.76
CA GLY A 73 7.28 -33.36 -11.27
C GLY A 73 5.87 -32.75 -11.24
N SER A 74 4.87 -33.58 -11.42
CA SER A 74 3.46 -33.18 -11.35
C SER A 74 2.87 -33.31 -9.95
N VAL A 75 3.62 -33.94 -9.02
CA VAL A 75 3.21 -34.19 -7.62
C VAL A 75 4.35 -33.86 -6.67
N TYR A 76 4.13 -32.91 -5.77
CA TYR A 76 5.14 -32.47 -4.80
C TYR A 76 4.70 -32.67 -3.36
N ALA A 77 5.58 -33.25 -2.51
CA ALA A 77 5.43 -33.13 -1.07
C ALA A 77 5.42 -31.66 -0.64
N PHE A 78 4.70 -31.28 0.42
CA PHE A 78 4.67 -29.90 0.92
C PHE A 78 6.07 -29.32 1.14
N GLY A 79 6.97 -30.09 1.75
CA GLY A 79 8.34 -29.64 2.00
C GLY A 79 9.23 -29.53 0.76
N LYS A 80 8.76 -29.93 -0.43
CA LYS A 80 9.53 -29.94 -1.69
C LYS A 80 8.88 -29.15 -2.83
N LEU A 81 7.74 -28.47 -2.59
CA LEU A 81 7.10 -27.64 -3.60
C LEU A 81 8.01 -26.46 -3.96
N PRO A 82 8.49 -26.35 -5.22
CA PRO A 82 9.36 -25.26 -5.61
C PRO A 82 8.58 -23.93 -5.71
N ALA A 83 9.27 -22.81 -5.48
CA ALA A 83 8.66 -21.49 -5.61
C ALA A 83 8.13 -21.20 -7.02
N SER A 84 8.73 -21.81 -8.08
CA SER A 84 8.26 -21.69 -9.47
C SER A 84 6.90 -22.35 -9.68
N ASP A 85 6.62 -23.43 -8.97
CA ASP A 85 5.40 -24.25 -9.17
C ASP A 85 4.33 -23.92 -8.11
N ALA A 86 4.68 -23.14 -7.09
CA ALA A 86 3.77 -22.72 -6.03
C ALA A 86 2.49 -22.00 -6.54
N PRO A 87 2.52 -21.14 -7.57
CA PRO A 87 1.31 -20.57 -8.14
C PRO A 87 0.33 -21.62 -8.69
N SER A 88 0.84 -22.72 -9.29
CA SER A 88 0.03 -23.81 -9.84
C SER A 88 -0.57 -24.73 -8.76
N ALA A 89 -0.13 -24.60 -7.51
CA ALA A 89 -0.65 -25.39 -6.38
C ALA A 89 -2.01 -24.91 -5.85
N GLY A 90 -2.52 -23.78 -6.35
CA GLY A 90 -3.72 -23.13 -5.86
C GLY A 90 -3.51 -22.43 -4.50
N GLY A 91 -4.51 -21.70 -4.03
CA GLY A 91 -4.44 -20.93 -2.79
C GLY A 91 -4.10 -21.79 -1.57
N LYS A 92 -4.91 -22.79 -1.30
CA LYS A 92 -4.73 -23.70 -0.15
C LYS A 92 -3.42 -24.48 -0.21
N GLY A 93 -3.10 -25.09 -1.37
CA GLY A 93 -1.88 -25.91 -1.55
C GLY A 93 -0.61 -25.08 -1.35
N ARG A 94 -0.58 -23.89 -1.90
CA ARG A 94 0.52 -22.95 -1.74
C ARG A 94 0.74 -22.54 -0.29
N VAL A 95 -0.32 -22.15 0.42
CA VAL A 95 -0.25 -21.71 1.82
C VAL A 95 0.20 -22.86 2.73
N LEU A 96 -0.41 -24.05 2.61
CA LEU A 96 -0.04 -25.21 3.42
C LEU A 96 1.41 -25.63 3.20
N ALA A 97 1.87 -25.68 1.94
CA ALA A 97 3.26 -26.01 1.63
C ALA A 97 4.24 -24.95 2.18
N ALA A 98 3.91 -23.66 2.06
CA ALA A 98 4.73 -22.59 2.59
C ALA A 98 4.84 -22.64 4.12
N LEU A 99 3.74 -22.84 4.83
CA LEU A 99 3.71 -22.99 6.29
C LEU A 99 4.50 -24.25 6.73
N PHE A 100 4.31 -25.38 6.03
CA PHE A 100 5.06 -26.61 6.31
C PHE A 100 6.57 -26.42 6.14
N GLN A 101 7.01 -25.75 5.06
CA GLN A 101 8.43 -25.46 4.80
C GLN A 101 9.06 -24.56 5.85
N LYS A 102 8.26 -23.70 6.49
CA LYS A 102 8.68 -22.82 7.58
C LYS A 102 8.61 -23.48 8.96
N GLY A 103 8.19 -24.74 9.04
CA GLY A 103 8.17 -25.54 10.28
C GLY A 103 6.92 -25.38 11.13
N PHE A 104 5.85 -24.76 10.61
CA PHE A 104 4.55 -24.75 11.29
C PHE A 104 3.97 -26.16 11.39
N PRO A 105 3.12 -26.44 12.39
CA PRO A 105 2.57 -27.76 12.65
C PRO A 105 1.45 -28.14 11.65
N VAL A 106 1.76 -28.16 10.36
CA VAL A 106 0.86 -28.57 9.28
C VAL A 106 0.97 -30.09 9.14
N PRO A 107 -0.14 -30.86 9.10
CA PRO A 107 -0.10 -32.27 8.80
C PRO A 107 0.56 -32.56 7.45
N ASP A 108 1.47 -33.54 7.40
CA ASP A 108 2.22 -33.85 6.19
C ASP A 108 1.31 -34.25 5.02
N GLY A 109 1.70 -33.90 3.81
CA GLY A 109 0.92 -34.15 2.61
C GLY A 109 1.69 -33.87 1.32
N CYS A 110 0.95 -33.88 0.22
CA CYS A 110 1.46 -33.49 -1.10
C CYS A 110 0.39 -32.75 -1.91
N VAL A 111 0.87 -32.03 -2.93
CA VAL A 111 0.03 -31.33 -3.92
C VAL A 111 0.17 -32.03 -5.26
N VAL A 112 -0.96 -32.36 -5.89
CA VAL A 112 -1.08 -32.84 -7.26
C VAL A 112 -1.43 -31.65 -8.14
N LEU A 113 -0.49 -31.22 -8.95
CA LEU A 113 -0.62 -30.02 -9.79
C LEU A 113 -1.57 -30.24 -10.98
N PRO A 114 -2.13 -29.20 -11.59
CA PRO A 114 -2.97 -29.32 -12.79
C PRO A 114 -2.31 -30.08 -13.94
N ALA A 115 -0.99 -30.00 -14.07
CA ALA A 115 -0.21 -30.74 -15.06
C ALA A 115 -0.23 -32.26 -14.91
N ALA A 116 -0.72 -32.78 -13.76
CA ALA A 116 -0.91 -34.22 -13.52
C ALA A 116 -2.12 -34.80 -14.25
N PHE A 117 -2.96 -33.96 -14.86
CA PHE A 117 -4.25 -34.39 -15.41
C PHE A 117 -4.34 -34.15 -16.92
N GLU A 118 -4.96 -35.09 -17.62
CA GLU A 118 -5.50 -34.91 -18.97
C GLU A 118 -7.02 -34.76 -18.86
N GLY A 119 -7.51 -33.50 -19.03
CA GLY A 119 -8.88 -33.16 -18.68
C GLY A 119 -9.12 -33.28 -17.16
N ASP A 120 -9.97 -34.26 -16.78
CA ASP A 120 -10.24 -34.61 -15.38
C ASP A 120 -9.60 -35.95 -14.96
N ALA A 121 -8.97 -36.65 -15.88
CA ALA A 121 -8.35 -37.94 -15.59
C ALA A 121 -6.90 -37.76 -15.13
N LEU A 122 -6.55 -38.34 -14.00
CA LEU A 122 -5.17 -38.43 -13.51
C LEU A 122 -4.35 -39.33 -14.43
N THR A 123 -3.23 -38.82 -14.98
CA THR A 123 -2.34 -39.60 -15.86
C THR A 123 -1.68 -40.74 -15.07
N ASP A 124 -1.33 -41.85 -15.76
CA ASP A 124 -0.67 -42.97 -15.10
C ASP A 124 0.71 -42.61 -14.58
N ALA A 125 1.44 -41.73 -15.25
CA ALA A 125 2.72 -41.19 -14.78
C ALA A 125 2.55 -40.41 -13.47
N ALA A 126 1.57 -39.53 -13.38
CA ALA A 126 1.26 -38.77 -12.14
C ALA A 126 0.77 -39.70 -11.03
N TRP A 127 0.04 -40.80 -11.38
CA TRP A 127 -0.38 -41.78 -10.40
C TRP A 127 0.83 -42.52 -9.75
N GLU A 128 1.87 -42.83 -10.52
CA GLU A 128 3.11 -43.39 -9.96
C GLU A 128 3.79 -42.39 -9.01
N GLU A 129 3.82 -41.10 -9.34
CA GLU A 129 4.32 -40.05 -8.45
C GLU A 129 3.48 -39.99 -7.14
N VAL A 130 2.14 -40.06 -7.24
CA VAL A 130 1.25 -40.11 -6.08
C VAL A 130 1.55 -41.36 -5.21
N LYS A 131 1.71 -42.55 -5.80
CA LYS A 131 2.07 -43.77 -5.04
C LYS A 131 3.41 -43.62 -4.32
N ALA A 132 4.38 -42.97 -4.94
CA ALA A 132 5.66 -42.70 -4.27
C ALA A 132 5.47 -41.77 -3.03
N GLN A 133 4.61 -40.73 -3.13
CA GLN A 133 4.27 -39.92 -1.97
C GLN A 133 3.48 -40.70 -0.90
N LEU A 134 2.53 -41.52 -1.30
CA LEU A 134 1.79 -42.38 -0.36
C LEU A 134 2.70 -43.34 0.40
N SER A 135 3.68 -43.95 -0.28
CA SER A 135 4.69 -44.79 0.34
C SER A 135 5.48 -44.02 1.40
N ARG A 136 5.91 -42.80 1.08
CA ARG A 136 6.58 -41.89 2.03
C ARG A 136 5.69 -41.55 3.25
N LEU A 137 4.43 -41.24 2.99
CA LEU A 137 3.48 -40.81 4.03
C LEU A 137 3.06 -41.96 4.97
N ARG A 138 3.03 -43.20 4.48
CA ARG A 138 2.62 -44.40 5.24
C ARG A 138 3.75 -45.07 6.04
N GLN A 139 5.02 -44.68 5.89
CA GLN A 139 6.22 -45.33 6.44
C GLN A 139 6.20 -45.58 7.96
N ARG A 140 5.34 -44.91 8.74
CA ARG A 140 5.34 -45.01 10.21
C ARG A 140 4.02 -45.53 10.82
N GLN A 141 2.89 -45.49 10.13
CA GLN A 141 1.56 -45.97 10.59
C GLN A 141 0.55 -45.97 9.43
N ALA A 142 -0.53 -46.76 9.56
CA ALA A 142 -1.67 -46.70 8.65
C ALA A 142 -2.47 -45.41 8.92
N PHE A 143 -2.37 -44.42 8.04
CA PHE A 143 -3.13 -43.19 8.11
C PHE A 143 -4.28 -43.21 7.11
N SER A 144 -5.36 -42.47 7.42
CA SER A 144 -6.32 -42.04 6.44
C SER A 144 -5.95 -40.64 5.92
N PHE A 145 -6.45 -40.32 4.75
CA PHE A 145 -6.13 -39.09 4.05
C PHE A 145 -7.38 -38.26 3.76
N ALA A 146 -7.21 -36.95 3.76
CA ALA A 146 -8.13 -36.00 3.19
C ALA A 146 -7.65 -35.62 1.78
N VAL A 147 -8.55 -35.69 0.80
CA VAL A 147 -8.33 -35.23 -0.57
C VAL A 147 -9.17 -33.95 -0.75
N ARG A 148 -8.51 -32.83 -0.99
CA ARG A 148 -9.14 -31.50 -1.02
C ARG A 148 -8.80 -30.76 -2.31
N SER A 149 -9.72 -29.96 -2.80
CA SER A 149 -9.45 -29.01 -3.89
C SER A 149 -8.53 -27.89 -3.45
N SER A 150 -7.79 -27.35 -4.41
CA SER A 150 -7.02 -26.12 -4.28
C SER A 150 -7.11 -25.37 -5.62
N ALA A 151 -8.13 -24.54 -5.77
CA ALA A 151 -8.30 -23.74 -6.98
C ALA A 151 -7.31 -22.58 -7.00
N LEU A 152 -6.85 -22.19 -8.21
CA LEU A 152 -5.97 -21.06 -8.38
C LEU A 152 -6.66 -19.73 -7.98
N SER A 153 -7.97 -19.66 -8.16
CA SER A 153 -8.81 -18.51 -7.79
C SER A 153 -9.36 -18.60 -6.37
N GLU A 154 -9.23 -19.75 -5.69
CA GLU A 154 -9.67 -19.95 -4.31
C GLU A 154 -8.73 -19.25 -3.34
N ASP A 155 -9.26 -18.58 -2.32
CA ASP A 155 -8.48 -17.82 -1.32
C ASP A 155 -7.71 -16.61 -1.90
N SER A 156 -8.14 -16.07 -3.04
CA SER A 156 -7.68 -14.76 -3.47
C SER A 156 -8.31 -13.66 -2.60
N ALA A 157 -7.63 -12.51 -2.50
CA ALA A 157 -8.20 -11.34 -1.83
C ALA A 157 -9.52 -10.86 -2.46
N GLN A 158 -9.85 -11.38 -3.64
CA GLN A 158 -10.99 -10.97 -4.47
C GLN A 158 -12.19 -11.92 -4.38
N ALA A 159 -11.98 -13.21 -4.09
CA ALA A 159 -13.06 -14.18 -3.99
C ALA A 159 -12.70 -15.31 -3.04
N SER A 160 -13.66 -15.74 -2.20
CA SER A 160 -13.54 -16.90 -1.33
C SER A 160 -14.56 -17.95 -1.78
N PHE A 161 -14.08 -19.01 -2.42
CA PHE A 161 -14.90 -20.18 -2.80
C PHE A 161 -15.07 -21.16 -1.64
N ALA A 162 -15.26 -20.64 -0.41
CA ALA A 162 -15.36 -21.46 0.79
C ALA A 162 -16.52 -22.47 0.69
N GLY A 163 -16.19 -23.76 0.68
CA GLY A 163 -17.18 -24.84 0.65
C GLY A 163 -17.83 -25.14 -0.71
N GLU A 164 -17.41 -24.45 -1.79
CA GLU A 164 -17.98 -24.65 -3.14
C GLU A 164 -17.38 -25.88 -3.86
N PHE A 165 -16.14 -26.23 -3.54
CA PHE A 165 -15.45 -27.38 -4.10
C PHE A 165 -15.51 -28.58 -3.17
N GLU A 166 -15.43 -29.78 -3.75
CA GLU A 166 -15.54 -31.04 -3.02
C GLU A 166 -14.28 -31.39 -2.20
N SER A 167 -14.49 -32.03 -1.06
CA SER A 167 -13.46 -32.62 -0.24
C SER A 167 -13.89 -34.03 0.16
N VAL A 168 -13.00 -35.02 -0.04
CA VAL A 168 -13.24 -36.43 0.33
C VAL A 168 -12.35 -36.75 1.53
N LEU A 169 -12.97 -37.17 2.62
CA LEU A 169 -12.29 -37.49 3.89
C LEU A 169 -12.22 -38.97 4.14
N ASP A 170 -11.27 -39.38 4.97
CA ASP A 170 -11.06 -40.76 5.46
C ASP A 170 -10.80 -41.81 4.36
N VAL A 171 -10.14 -41.39 3.26
CA VAL A 171 -9.70 -42.34 2.22
C VAL A 171 -8.43 -43.08 2.67
N ARG A 172 -8.38 -44.39 2.45
CA ARG A 172 -7.33 -45.27 3.00
C ARG A 172 -6.61 -46.12 1.96
N THR A 173 -7.34 -46.66 0.98
CA THR A 173 -6.77 -47.52 -0.06
C THR A 173 -6.32 -46.67 -1.27
N ASP A 174 -5.37 -47.19 -2.04
CA ASP A 174 -4.88 -46.57 -3.25
C ASP A 174 -6.00 -46.31 -4.26
N GLN A 175 -6.93 -47.28 -4.37
CA GLN A 175 -8.10 -47.12 -5.24
C GLN A 175 -8.99 -45.95 -4.78
N GLN A 176 -9.35 -45.91 -3.49
CA GLN A 176 -10.15 -44.80 -2.93
C GLN A 176 -9.48 -43.45 -3.14
N ILE A 177 -8.15 -43.38 -2.98
CA ILE A 177 -7.39 -42.15 -3.17
C ILE A 177 -7.43 -41.70 -4.64
N ARG A 178 -7.22 -42.66 -5.59
CA ARG A 178 -7.30 -42.32 -7.04
C ARG A 178 -8.69 -41.84 -7.44
N GLU A 179 -9.73 -42.51 -6.95
CA GLU A 179 -11.13 -42.10 -7.15
C GLU A 179 -11.42 -40.73 -6.55
N ALA A 180 -10.98 -40.49 -5.31
CA ALA A 180 -11.15 -39.21 -4.63
C ALA A 180 -10.42 -38.03 -5.35
N ILE A 181 -9.18 -38.25 -5.82
CA ILE A 181 -8.45 -37.26 -6.61
C ILE A 181 -9.24 -36.86 -7.88
N THR A 182 -9.79 -37.88 -8.57
CA THR A 182 -10.59 -37.64 -9.79
C THR A 182 -11.92 -36.95 -9.46
N ALA A 183 -12.61 -37.33 -8.38
CA ALA A 183 -13.85 -36.71 -7.95
C ALA A 183 -13.63 -35.22 -7.58
N VAL A 184 -12.62 -34.95 -6.76
CA VAL A 184 -12.24 -33.56 -6.38
C VAL A 184 -11.86 -32.73 -7.62
N ARG A 185 -11.15 -33.29 -8.59
CA ARG A 185 -10.82 -32.59 -9.84
C ARG A 185 -12.08 -32.25 -10.65
N LYS A 186 -13.03 -33.18 -10.76
CA LYS A 186 -14.30 -33.02 -11.48
C LYS A 186 -15.22 -31.97 -10.82
N SER A 187 -15.11 -31.76 -9.50
CA SER A 187 -15.97 -30.78 -8.79
C SER A 187 -15.88 -29.36 -9.31
N ARG A 188 -14.83 -29.03 -10.08
CA ARG A 188 -14.68 -27.74 -10.78
C ARG A 188 -15.82 -27.45 -11.78
N HIS A 189 -16.49 -28.48 -12.27
CA HIS A 189 -17.63 -28.36 -13.18
C HIS A 189 -18.99 -28.43 -12.48
N SER A 190 -19.01 -28.45 -11.13
CA SER A 190 -20.25 -28.54 -10.38
C SER A 190 -21.15 -27.30 -10.60
N ALA A 191 -22.47 -27.51 -10.59
CA ALA A 191 -23.44 -26.42 -10.72
C ALA A 191 -23.23 -25.33 -9.65
N ARG A 192 -22.76 -25.72 -8.45
CA ARG A 192 -22.47 -24.80 -7.35
C ARG A 192 -21.33 -23.85 -7.69
N VAL A 193 -20.19 -24.35 -8.22
CA VAL A 193 -19.06 -23.55 -8.68
C VAL A 193 -19.48 -22.62 -9.82
N GLN A 194 -20.25 -23.10 -10.78
CA GLN A 194 -20.75 -22.30 -11.90
C GLN A 194 -21.66 -21.17 -11.43
N THR A 195 -22.61 -21.44 -10.56
CA THR A 195 -23.53 -20.43 -10.00
C THR A 195 -22.76 -19.36 -9.21
N TYR A 196 -21.78 -19.77 -8.40
CA TYR A 196 -20.95 -18.82 -7.65
C TYR A 196 -20.10 -17.94 -8.56
N SER A 197 -19.47 -18.52 -9.61
CA SER A 197 -18.70 -17.78 -10.60
C SER A 197 -19.54 -16.75 -11.34
N GLN A 198 -20.78 -17.11 -11.74
CA GLN A 198 -21.74 -16.19 -12.35
C GLN A 198 -22.13 -15.05 -11.40
N ALA A 199 -22.43 -15.36 -10.14
CA ALA A 199 -22.81 -14.39 -9.13
C ALA A 199 -21.66 -13.39 -8.80
N LYS A 200 -20.41 -13.79 -9.03
CA LYS A 200 -19.21 -12.96 -8.79
C LYS A 200 -18.67 -12.31 -10.07
N GLY A 201 -19.32 -12.48 -11.22
CA GLY A 201 -18.86 -11.92 -12.50
C GLY A 201 -17.49 -12.46 -12.94
N LEU A 202 -17.11 -13.67 -12.44
CA LEU A 202 -15.86 -14.31 -12.82
C LEU A 202 -16.08 -15.08 -14.13
N ASP A 203 -15.02 -15.13 -14.95
CA ASP A 203 -15.07 -15.82 -16.24
C ASP A 203 -15.50 -17.29 -16.05
N GLN A 204 -16.44 -17.75 -16.86
CA GLN A 204 -16.94 -19.14 -16.82
C GLN A 204 -15.91 -20.15 -17.35
N GLY A 205 -14.65 -19.71 -17.51
CA GLY A 205 -13.55 -20.51 -17.98
C GLY A 205 -13.26 -21.72 -17.09
N ASP A 206 -12.52 -22.65 -17.64
CA ASP A 206 -12.12 -23.90 -17.02
C ASP A 206 -11.29 -23.63 -15.74
N HIS A 207 -11.94 -23.65 -14.57
CA HIS A 207 -11.26 -23.41 -13.30
C HIS A 207 -10.11 -24.40 -13.11
N THR A 208 -8.89 -23.88 -13.11
CA THR A 208 -7.69 -24.69 -12.88
C THR A 208 -7.60 -25.03 -11.39
N VAL A 209 -7.69 -26.32 -11.07
CA VAL A 209 -7.71 -26.84 -9.70
C VAL A 209 -6.56 -27.82 -9.49
N ALA A 210 -5.71 -27.58 -8.52
CA ALA A 210 -4.79 -28.56 -7.96
C ALA A 210 -5.52 -29.42 -6.89
N VAL A 211 -4.97 -30.58 -6.56
CA VAL A 211 -5.55 -31.44 -5.53
C VAL A 211 -4.54 -31.65 -4.41
N ILE A 212 -4.99 -31.49 -3.18
CA ILE A 212 -4.19 -31.70 -1.97
C ILE A 212 -4.52 -33.07 -1.41
N LEU A 213 -3.50 -33.88 -1.15
CA LEU A 213 -3.58 -35.11 -0.37
C LEU A 213 -2.86 -34.91 0.96
N GLN A 214 -3.58 -34.93 2.08
CA GLN A 214 -3.06 -34.59 3.40
C GLN A 214 -3.44 -35.67 4.42
N LYS A 215 -2.56 -35.99 5.38
CA LYS A 215 -2.86 -36.88 6.49
C LYS A 215 -4.01 -36.32 7.33
N ILE A 216 -4.99 -37.16 7.65
CA ILE A 216 -6.05 -36.82 8.59
C ILE A 216 -5.52 -36.93 10.02
N ILE A 217 -5.75 -35.90 10.78
CA ILE A 217 -5.61 -35.89 12.24
C ILE A 217 -6.95 -36.32 12.85
N ARG A 218 -6.92 -37.19 13.83
CA ARG A 218 -8.09 -37.51 14.67
C ARG A 218 -8.04 -36.60 15.88
N PRO A 219 -8.80 -35.51 15.90
CA PRO A 219 -8.65 -34.51 16.91
C PRO A 219 -9.44 -34.82 18.17
N ASP A 220 -8.89 -34.41 19.33
CA ASP A 220 -9.66 -34.25 20.57
C ASP A 220 -10.52 -32.99 20.47
N TYR A 221 -9.96 -31.95 19.89
CA TYR A 221 -10.60 -30.66 19.63
C TYR A 221 -10.26 -30.16 18.22
N SER A 222 -11.20 -29.50 17.60
CA SER A 222 -10.97 -28.80 16.35
C SER A 222 -11.79 -27.52 16.28
N GLY A 223 -11.29 -26.51 15.55
CA GLY A 223 -11.95 -25.21 15.51
C GLY A 223 -11.43 -24.30 14.42
N VAL A 224 -11.95 -23.10 14.47
CA VAL A 224 -11.53 -21.96 13.65
C VAL A 224 -11.06 -20.85 14.57
N LEU A 225 -9.98 -20.17 14.22
CA LEU A 225 -9.50 -18.98 14.90
C LEU A 225 -9.25 -17.87 13.88
N PHE A 226 -9.93 -16.76 14.06
CA PHE A 226 -9.68 -15.51 13.35
C PHE A 226 -8.66 -14.67 14.12
N THR A 227 -7.58 -14.26 13.47
CA THR A 227 -6.54 -13.44 14.11
C THR A 227 -6.94 -11.96 14.30
N ALA A 228 -8.09 -11.57 13.79
CA ALA A 228 -8.78 -10.33 14.10
C ALA A 228 -10.28 -10.63 14.16
N ASN A 229 -11.06 -9.80 14.86
CA ASN A 229 -12.51 -9.99 14.89
C ASN A 229 -13.11 -9.70 13.50
N PRO A 230 -13.68 -10.71 12.80
CA PRO A 230 -14.17 -10.54 11.43
C PRO A 230 -15.41 -9.66 11.31
N LEU A 231 -16.16 -9.48 12.42
CA LEU A 231 -17.39 -8.68 12.46
C LEU A 231 -17.10 -7.20 12.71
N THR A 232 -16.30 -6.91 13.74
CA THR A 232 -16.02 -5.54 14.17
C THR A 232 -14.77 -4.95 13.52
N GLY A 233 -13.87 -5.78 12.95
CA GLY A 233 -12.56 -5.36 12.49
C GLY A 233 -11.55 -5.12 13.62
N ASN A 234 -11.90 -5.42 14.89
CA ASN A 234 -11.01 -5.20 16.03
C ASN A 234 -9.77 -6.09 15.95
N LEU A 235 -8.60 -5.46 15.72
CA LEU A 235 -7.30 -6.13 15.62
C LEU A 235 -6.70 -6.53 16.97
N MET A 236 -7.20 -5.95 18.07
CA MET A 236 -6.73 -6.27 19.44
C MET A 236 -7.29 -7.59 19.96
N GLN A 237 -8.21 -8.20 19.24
CA GLN A 237 -8.94 -9.38 19.66
C GLN A 237 -8.83 -10.49 18.60
N MET A 238 -8.34 -11.66 18.99
CA MET A 238 -8.51 -12.88 18.21
C MET A 238 -9.76 -13.59 18.70
N THR A 239 -10.57 -14.10 17.79
CA THR A 239 -11.83 -14.77 18.13
C THR A 239 -12.04 -15.99 17.26
N GLY A 240 -12.75 -16.97 17.77
CA GLY A 240 -13.05 -18.18 17.01
C GLY A 240 -14.02 -19.10 17.76
N ASN A 241 -14.14 -20.30 17.24
CA ASN A 241 -15.01 -21.32 17.81
C ASN A 241 -14.32 -22.68 17.75
N PHE A 242 -14.64 -23.56 18.70
CA PHE A 242 -14.17 -24.93 18.69
C PHE A 242 -15.25 -25.93 19.12
N VAL A 243 -15.02 -27.17 18.77
CA VAL A 243 -15.85 -28.33 19.13
C VAL A 243 -14.98 -29.51 19.53
N LEU A 244 -15.56 -30.44 20.26
CA LEU A 244 -14.94 -31.72 20.55
C LEU A 244 -14.94 -32.59 19.29
N GLY A 245 -13.82 -33.21 18.99
CA GLY A 245 -13.66 -34.12 17.84
C GLY A 245 -13.55 -33.38 16.50
N LEU A 246 -14.09 -34.00 15.44
CA LEU A 246 -13.97 -33.49 14.06
C LEU A 246 -14.79 -32.23 13.79
N GLY A 247 -14.15 -31.20 13.23
CA GLY A 247 -14.70 -29.89 12.94
C GLY A 247 -15.73 -29.79 11.81
N GLY A 248 -15.99 -30.86 11.08
CA GLY A 248 -16.95 -30.84 9.97
C GLY A 248 -18.37 -30.40 10.37
N ARG A 249 -18.78 -30.68 11.62
CA ARG A 249 -20.08 -30.29 12.19
C ARG A 249 -20.08 -28.80 12.58
N LEU A 250 -18.94 -28.20 12.88
CA LEU A 250 -18.80 -26.78 13.17
C LEU A 250 -19.02 -25.94 11.91
N VAL A 251 -18.36 -26.32 10.83
CA VAL A 251 -18.45 -25.62 9.54
C VAL A 251 -19.86 -25.72 8.93
N SER A 252 -20.59 -26.81 9.20
CA SER A 252 -21.98 -27.01 8.76
C SER A 252 -23.04 -26.37 9.67
N GLY A 253 -22.66 -25.72 10.78
CA GLY A 253 -23.58 -25.08 11.73
C GLY A 253 -24.47 -26.06 12.53
N GLN A 254 -24.10 -27.33 12.59
CA GLN A 254 -24.93 -28.42 13.22
C GLN A 254 -24.69 -28.58 14.72
N VAL A 255 -23.71 -27.91 15.30
CA VAL A 255 -23.34 -28.06 16.71
C VAL A 255 -23.16 -26.70 17.36
N SER A 256 -23.60 -26.55 18.61
CA SER A 256 -23.30 -25.38 19.45
C SER A 256 -21.79 -25.36 19.72
N ALA A 257 -21.11 -24.37 19.23
CA ALA A 257 -19.67 -24.22 19.37
C ALA A 257 -19.31 -23.36 20.59
N ALA A 258 -18.23 -23.68 21.27
CA ALA A 258 -17.68 -22.85 22.32
C ALA A 258 -16.78 -21.77 21.73
N GLU A 259 -16.85 -20.56 22.29
CA GLU A 259 -16.05 -19.42 21.84
C GLU A 259 -14.58 -19.53 22.26
N VAL A 260 -13.69 -19.00 21.42
CA VAL A 260 -12.24 -18.93 21.67
C VAL A 260 -11.79 -17.46 21.64
N PRO A 261 -11.98 -16.71 22.73
CA PRO A 261 -11.55 -15.34 22.81
C PRO A 261 -10.11 -15.22 23.33
N PHE A 262 -9.27 -14.45 22.62
CA PHE A 262 -7.94 -14.05 23.07
C PHE A 262 -7.77 -12.54 23.00
N GLU A 263 -7.10 -12.00 24.02
CA GLU A 263 -6.44 -10.70 23.84
C GLU A 263 -5.19 -10.90 22.98
N ARG A 264 -5.10 -10.18 21.87
CA ARG A 264 -4.01 -10.36 20.90
C ARG A 264 -2.65 -10.06 21.54
N THR A 265 -2.54 -8.96 22.26
CA THR A 265 -1.30 -8.51 22.89
C THR A 265 -1.14 -9.18 24.25
N GLY A 266 -0.41 -10.28 24.30
CA GLY A 266 -0.19 -11.02 25.55
C GLY A 266 -0.83 -12.40 25.57
N GLY A 267 -1.78 -12.69 24.69
CA GLY A 267 -2.38 -14.00 24.53
C GLY A 267 -3.22 -14.44 25.74
N VAL A 268 -3.81 -13.48 26.45
CA VAL A 268 -4.73 -13.79 27.55
C VAL A 268 -5.94 -14.51 26.99
N TYR A 269 -6.17 -15.72 27.47
CA TYR A 269 -7.29 -16.57 27.06
C TYR A 269 -8.39 -16.52 28.12
N ASN A 270 -9.56 -16.08 27.74
CA ASN A 270 -10.73 -15.96 28.61
C ASN A 270 -11.87 -16.91 28.23
N GLY A 271 -11.54 -18.02 27.60
CA GLY A 271 -12.50 -19.03 27.14
C GLY A 271 -12.58 -20.26 28.03
N PRO A 272 -13.25 -21.34 27.54
CA PRO A 272 -13.45 -22.60 28.27
C PRO A 272 -12.15 -23.28 28.73
N ALA A 273 -12.20 -23.87 29.92
CA ALA A 273 -11.04 -24.50 30.55
C ALA A 273 -10.44 -25.67 29.75
N GLU A 274 -11.26 -26.34 28.96
CA GLU A 274 -10.86 -27.48 28.11
C GLU A 274 -9.77 -27.09 27.10
N LEU A 275 -9.80 -25.88 26.58
CA LEU A 275 -8.83 -25.40 25.61
C LEU A 275 -7.56 -24.83 26.25
N GLN A 276 -7.57 -24.56 27.57
CA GLN A 276 -6.46 -23.94 28.29
C GLN A 276 -5.09 -24.61 28.04
N PRO A 277 -4.98 -25.96 27.94
CA PRO A 277 -3.69 -26.63 27.72
C PRO A 277 -3.00 -26.24 26.40
N ILE A 278 -3.78 -25.93 25.35
CA ILE A 278 -3.25 -25.59 24.03
C ILE A 278 -3.42 -24.11 23.65
N ALA A 279 -4.19 -23.35 24.45
CA ALA A 279 -4.54 -21.96 24.16
C ALA A 279 -3.31 -21.08 23.87
N LYS A 280 -2.27 -21.16 24.71
CA LYS A 280 -1.02 -20.42 24.53
C LYS A 280 -0.30 -20.79 23.23
N THR A 281 -0.30 -22.07 22.86
CA THR A 281 0.32 -22.55 21.62
C THR A 281 -0.49 -22.10 20.43
N LEU A 282 -1.82 -22.20 20.48
CA LEU A 282 -2.72 -21.75 19.42
C LEU A 282 -2.56 -20.25 19.14
N HIS A 283 -2.56 -19.44 20.18
CA HIS A 283 -2.32 -17.99 20.06
C HIS A 283 -0.98 -17.69 19.40
N ARG A 284 0.11 -18.32 19.87
CA ARG A 284 1.46 -18.12 19.33
C ARG A 284 1.55 -18.47 17.85
N GLU A 285 1.08 -19.66 17.46
CA GLU A 285 1.11 -20.13 16.08
C GLU A 285 0.26 -19.21 15.18
N ALA A 286 -0.95 -18.83 15.63
CA ALA A 286 -1.82 -17.94 14.88
C ALA A 286 -1.20 -16.57 14.64
N HIS A 287 -0.56 -16.01 15.66
CA HIS A 287 0.16 -14.73 15.55
C HIS A 287 1.35 -14.82 14.57
N GLN A 288 2.11 -15.91 14.64
CA GLN A 288 3.23 -16.13 13.73
C GLN A 288 2.78 -16.37 12.29
N ILE A 289 1.69 -17.12 12.07
CA ILE A 289 1.10 -17.34 10.72
C ILE A 289 0.64 -16.02 10.12
N GLU A 290 -0.06 -15.17 10.89
CA GLU A 290 -0.46 -13.85 10.41
C GLU A 290 0.74 -12.99 10.02
N HIS A 291 1.79 -12.98 10.84
CA HIS A 291 3.01 -12.24 10.54
C HIS A 291 3.69 -12.75 9.25
N GLU A 292 3.72 -14.07 9.04
CA GLU A 292 4.32 -14.68 7.84
C GLU A 292 3.51 -14.41 6.57
N LEU A 293 2.18 -14.40 6.67
CA LEU A 293 1.29 -14.19 5.53
C LEU A 293 0.93 -12.70 5.30
N GLY A 294 1.25 -11.84 6.27
CA GLY A 294 1.20 -10.38 6.13
C GLY A 294 -0.20 -9.75 6.23
N CYS A 295 -1.21 -10.51 6.66
CA CYS A 295 -2.58 -10.00 6.85
C CYS A 295 -3.33 -10.87 7.86
N PRO A 296 -4.44 -10.36 8.48
CA PRO A 296 -5.28 -11.15 9.35
C PRO A 296 -5.81 -12.43 8.71
N GLN A 297 -5.78 -13.51 9.46
CA GLN A 297 -6.03 -14.88 8.98
C GLN A 297 -7.24 -15.53 9.63
N ASP A 298 -7.95 -16.32 8.85
CA ASP A 298 -8.92 -17.33 9.23
C ASP A 298 -8.20 -18.68 9.22
N ILE A 299 -7.99 -19.28 10.41
CA ILE A 299 -7.16 -20.45 10.61
C ILE A 299 -8.03 -21.61 11.07
N GLU A 300 -8.10 -22.69 10.27
CA GLU A 300 -8.64 -23.96 10.71
C GLU A 300 -7.54 -24.76 11.44
N TRP A 301 -7.85 -25.24 12.64
CA TRP A 301 -6.90 -25.95 13.47
C TRP A 301 -7.51 -27.20 14.10
N ALA A 302 -6.65 -28.11 14.51
CA ALA A 302 -7.01 -29.32 15.26
C ALA A 302 -5.99 -29.58 16.38
N ALA A 303 -6.42 -30.16 17.46
CA ALA A 303 -5.55 -30.63 18.54
C ALA A 303 -5.78 -32.12 18.80
N ALA A 304 -4.69 -32.87 18.88
CA ALA A 304 -4.70 -34.30 19.19
C ALA A 304 -3.51 -34.66 20.06
N ASP A 305 -3.71 -35.41 21.10
CA ASP A 305 -2.66 -35.86 22.05
C ASP A 305 -1.85 -34.66 22.58
N GLY A 306 -2.51 -33.51 22.87
CA GLY A 306 -1.90 -32.28 23.34
C GLY A 306 -1.06 -31.54 22.31
N LYS A 307 -1.08 -31.92 21.03
CA LYS A 307 -0.37 -31.26 19.92
C LYS A 307 -1.35 -30.50 19.05
N LEU A 308 -0.95 -29.29 18.66
CA LEU A 308 -1.69 -28.46 17.73
C LEU A 308 -1.31 -28.80 16.28
N PHE A 309 -2.28 -28.72 15.38
CA PHE A 309 -2.11 -28.86 13.93
C PHE A 309 -2.88 -27.75 13.22
N ILE A 310 -2.27 -27.16 12.19
CA ILE A 310 -2.88 -26.18 11.32
C ILE A 310 -3.38 -26.89 10.06
N LEU A 311 -4.68 -26.87 9.84
CA LEU A 311 -5.34 -27.58 8.75
C LEU A 311 -5.53 -26.71 7.50
N GLN A 312 -5.73 -25.42 7.70
CA GLN A 312 -5.88 -24.41 6.66
C GLN A 312 -5.60 -23.01 7.24
N SER A 313 -5.13 -22.08 6.40
CA SER A 313 -5.08 -20.66 6.73
C SER A 313 -5.39 -19.86 5.47
N ARG A 314 -6.24 -18.83 5.62
CA ARG A 314 -6.62 -17.91 4.54
C ARG A 314 -6.84 -16.49 5.07
N PRO A 315 -6.73 -15.48 4.23
CA PRO A 315 -7.07 -14.10 4.62
C PRO A 315 -8.53 -13.98 5.08
N ILE A 316 -8.78 -13.14 6.08
CA ILE A 316 -10.14 -12.79 6.49
C ILE A 316 -10.74 -11.88 5.42
N THR A 317 -11.67 -12.40 4.62
CA THR A 317 -12.22 -11.68 3.45
C THR A 317 -13.12 -10.51 3.83
N THR A 318 -13.71 -10.51 5.03
CA THR A 318 -14.52 -9.38 5.54
C THR A 318 -13.68 -8.16 5.92
N LEU A 319 -12.35 -8.28 5.91
CA LEU A 319 -11.40 -7.19 6.12
C LEU A 319 -10.77 -6.71 4.80
N ASN A 320 -11.38 -7.01 3.66
CA ASN A 320 -10.91 -6.53 2.37
C ASN A 320 -11.54 -5.17 2.02
N GLY A 321 -10.71 -4.16 1.82
CA GLY A 321 -11.15 -2.80 1.48
C GLY A 321 -11.59 -2.59 0.03
N PHE A 322 -11.44 -3.57 -0.86
CA PHE A 322 -11.86 -3.50 -2.26
C PHE A 322 -12.83 -4.63 -2.61
N ASN A 323 -13.98 -4.26 -3.19
CA ASN A 323 -14.96 -5.21 -3.70
C ASN A 323 -14.85 -5.31 -5.23
N PRO A 324 -14.37 -6.44 -5.79
CA PRO A 324 -14.16 -6.57 -7.23
C PRO A 324 -15.48 -6.62 -8.04
N VAL A 325 -16.60 -6.97 -7.39
CA VAL A 325 -17.91 -7.07 -8.06
C VAL A 325 -18.55 -5.70 -8.27
N THR A 326 -18.41 -4.81 -7.28
CA THR A 326 -18.98 -3.45 -7.32
C THR A 326 -17.95 -2.38 -7.63
N ALA A 327 -16.66 -2.75 -7.66
CA ALA A 327 -15.50 -1.85 -7.71
C ALA A 327 -15.46 -0.82 -6.56
N GLU A 328 -16.22 -1.04 -5.49
CA GLU A 328 -16.23 -0.19 -4.30
C GLU A 328 -14.91 -0.34 -3.54
N THR A 329 -14.39 0.80 -3.06
CA THR A 329 -13.19 0.85 -2.22
C THR A 329 -13.54 1.45 -0.87
N ASN A 330 -13.27 0.69 0.19
CA ASN A 330 -13.55 1.11 1.56
C ASN A 330 -12.52 0.53 2.54
N ASP A 331 -11.45 1.26 2.77
CA ASP A 331 -10.35 0.79 3.62
C ASP A 331 -10.67 0.79 5.12
N THR A 332 -11.84 1.30 5.55
CA THR A 332 -12.31 1.09 6.93
C THR A 332 -12.62 -0.37 7.23
N LEU A 333 -12.78 -1.20 6.21
CA LEU A 333 -12.99 -2.63 6.35
C LEU A 333 -11.70 -3.39 6.72
N LYS A 334 -10.50 -2.80 6.50
CA LYS A 334 -9.20 -3.44 6.79
C LYS A 334 -8.88 -3.57 8.28
N GLY A 335 -9.60 -2.88 9.12
CA GLY A 335 -9.42 -2.93 10.57
C GLY A 335 -10.09 -1.74 11.27
N ASN A 336 -10.21 -1.84 12.60
CA ASN A 336 -10.67 -0.72 13.40
C ASN A 336 -9.54 0.31 13.53
N PHE A 337 -9.61 1.39 12.77
CA PHE A 337 -8.64 2.48 12.76
C PHE A 337 -9.32 3.83 12.89
N LEU A 338 -8.55 4.78 13.39
CA LEU A 338 -8.87 6.19 13.30
C LEU A 338 -8.29 6.77 12.00
N TRP A 339 -9.15 7.31 11.17
CA TRP A 339 -8.82 7.92 9.90
C TRP A 339 -9.03 9.43 9.93
N SER A 340 -8.14 10.20 9.31
CA SER A 340 -8.32 11.65 9.15
C SER A 340 -8.01 12.09 7.72
N ALA A 341 -8.89 12.91 7.16
CA ALA A 341 -8.70 13.59 5.88
C ALA A 341 -8.35 15.07 6.04
N THR A 342 -8.32 15.62 7.24
CA THR A 342 -8.25 17.07 7.52
C THR A 342 -7.17 17.78 6.69
N ASN A 343 -5.94 17.27 6.70
CA ASN A 343 -4.84 17.89 5.94
C ASN A 343 -4.87 17.53 4.44
N LEU A 344 -5.49 16.41 4.09
CA LEU A 344 -5.54 15.90 2.71
C LEU A 344 -6.66 16.56 1.90
N MET A 345 -7.76 16.96 2.55
CA MET A 345 -8.91 17.62 1.91
C MET A 345 -8.56 18.98 1.31
N GLU A 346 -7.49 19.63 1.76
CA GLU A 346 -7.01 20.87 1.15
C GLU A 346 -6.45 20.65 -0.28
N ALA A 347 -5.80 19.53 -0.52
CA ALA A 347 -5.20 19.19 -1.81
C ALA A 347 -6.10 18.31 -2.68
N CYS A 348 -6.93 17.48 -2.03
CA CYS A 348 -7.81 16.49 -2.66
C CYS A 348 -9.21 16.56 -2.03
N PRO A 349 -9.98 17.64 -2.25
CA PRO A 349 -11.32 17.80 -1.66
C PRO A 349 -12.36 16.85 -2.27
N GLU A 350 -12.14 16.41 -3.49
CA GLU A 350 -13.06 15.61 -4.29
C GLU A 350 -12.73 14.11 -4.24
N VAL A 351 -13.60 13.33 -4.87
CA VAL A 351 -13.37 11.90 -5.11
C VAL A 351 -12.19 11.72 -6.06
N LEU A 352 -11.24 10.88 -5.70
CA LEU A 352 -10.05 10.57 -6.49
C LEU A 352 -10.31 9.41 -7.45
N THR A 353 -9.65 9.45 -8.60
CA THR A 353 -9.59 8.30 -9.50
C THR A 353 -8.67 7.20 -8.92
N PRO A 354 -8.86 5.93 -9.30
CA PRO A 354 -8.00 4.83 -8.87
C PRO A 354 -6.51 5.05 -9.15
N PHE A 355 -6.17 5.68 -10.27
CA PHE A 355 -4.78 6.04 -10.59
C PHE A 355 -4.17 6.92 -9.50
N THR A 356 -4.80 8.05 -9.23
CA THR A 356 -4.32 9.01 -8.24
C THR A 356 -4.33 8.41 -6.84
N ALA A 357 -5.39 7.72 -6.46
CA ALA A 357 -5.53 7.09 -5.15
C ALA A 357 -4.46 6.03 -4.87
N SER A 358 -3.94 5.36 -5.89
CA SER A 358 -2.90 4.32 -5.75
C SER A 358 -1.47 4.85 -5.67
N LEU A 359 -1.20 6.10 -6.08
CA LEU A 359 0.16 6.65 -6.14
C LEU A 359 0.85 6.71 -4.78
N LEU A 360 0.15 7.16 -3.74
CA LEU A 360 0.73 7.31 -2.41
C LEU A 360 0.96 5.96 -1.70
N PRO A 361 0.02 5.00 -1.70
CA PRO A 361 0.29 3.64 -1.24
C PRO A 361 1.47 2.98 -1.97
N TYR A 362 1.53 3.09 -3.30
CA TYR A 362 2.65 2.60 -4.10
C TYR A 362 3.99 3.19 -3.65
N MET A 363 4.05 4.51 -3.47
CA MET A 363 5.25 5.19 -3.01
C MET A 363 5.66 4.72 -1.59
N ASN A 364 4.71 4.58 -0.67
CA ASN A 364 4.99 4.18 0.71
C ASN A 364 5.56 2.76 0.79
N GLN A 365 5.10 1.83 -0.04
CA GLN A 365 5.67 0.48 -0.14
C GLN A 365 7.14 0.50 -0.59
N LEU A 366 7.53 1.47 -1.41
CA LEU A 366 8.89 1.63 -1.95
C LEU A 366 9.76 2.63 -1.15
N GLY A 367 9.40 2.92 0.10
CA GLY A 367 10.19 3.74 1.02
C GLY A 367 9.89 5.23 0.92
N GLY A 368 8.62 5.60 0.91
CA GLY A 368 8.13 6.97 0.99
C GLY A 368 8.45 7.68 2.32
N PRO A 369 7.99 8.95 2.49
CA PRO A 369 8.31 9.77 3.65
C PRO A 369 7.60 9.36 4.94
N ALA A 370 6.59 8.49 4.87
CA ALA A 370 5.87 8.03 6.04
C ALA A 370 6.59 6.89 6.78
N ILE A 371 6.27 6.72 8.05
CA ILE A 371 6.74 5.59 8.86
C ILE A 371 5.97 4.35 8.42
N ASN A 372 6.62 3.47 7.69
CA ASN A 372 5.98 2.25 7.20
C ASN A 372 5.94 1.20 8.33
N VAL A 373 4.73 0.83 8.73
CA VAL A 373 4.50 -0.27 9.67
C VAL A 373 4.03 -1.47 8.88
N LYS A 374 4.87 -2.49 8.84
CA LYS A 374 4.59 -3.71 8.07
C LYS A 374 3.17 -4.23 8.38
N ASN A 375 2.44 -4.60 7.35
CA ASN A 375 1.09 -5.17 7.39
C ASN A 375 -0.05 -4.20 7.77
N TYR A 376 0.24 -2.92 7.97
CA TYR A 376 -0.79 -1.94 8.30
C TYR A 376 -0.83 -0.79 7.28
N PRO A 377 -2.02 -0.40 6.79
CA PRO A 377 -2.12 0.66 5.79
C PRO A 377 -1.84 2.02 6.43
N LEU A 378 -0.90 2.77 5.87
CA LEU A 378 -0.61 4.15 6.30
C LEU A 378 -1.67 5.15 5.87
N ASN A 379 -2.29 4.86 4.75
CA ASN A 379 -3.34 5.65 4.13
C ASN A 379 -4.42 4.70 3.63
N GLY A 380 -5.62 5.22 3.47
CA GLY A 380 -6.75 4.46 2.95
C GLY A 380 -7.61 5.27 2.00
N VAL A 381 -8.32 4.55 1.14
CA VAL A 381 -9.35 5.09 0.24
C VAL A 381 -10.70 4.65 0.75
N ILE A 382 -11.54 5.62 1.11
CA ILE A 382 -12.86 5.39 1.67
C ILE A 382 -13.87 6.04 0.71
N GLY A 383 -14.61 5.24 -0.03
CA GLY A 383 -15.55 5.75 -1.03
C GLY A 383 -14.90 6.73 -2.02
N GLY A 384 -13.71 6.41 -2.50
CA GLY A 384 -12.95 7.24 -3.43
C GLY A 384 -12.28 8.47 -2.81
N ARG A 385 -12.39 8.72 -1.49
CA ARG A 385 -11.72 9.82 -0.79
C ARG A 385 -10.53 9.31 0.00
N PHE A 386 -9.52 10.14 0.12
CA PHE A 386 -8.22 9.76 0.69
C PHE A 386 -8.12 10.15 2.17
N TYR A 387 -7.70 9.19 3.01
CA TYR A 387 -7.54 9.35 4.45
C TYR A 387 -6.17 8.87 4.93
N ALA A 388 -5.61 9.55 5.92
CA ALA A 388 -4.44 9.07 6.66
C ALA A 388 -4.89 8.17 7.82
N ASN A 389 -4.17 7.07 8.03
CA ASN A 389 -4.39 6.18 9.18
C ASN A 389 -3.66 6.72 10.41
N ILE A 390 -4.41 7.36 11.28
CA ILE A 390 -3.87 7.99 12.50
C ILE A 390 -3.50 6.94 13.54
N SER A 391 -4.20 5.81 13.60
CA SER A 391 -3.88 4.72 14.51
C SER A 391 -2.45 4.22 14.34
N VAL A 392 -1.97 4.11 13.10
CA VAL A 392 -0.58 3.74 12.78
C VAL A 392 0.40 4.77 13.35
N GLN A 393 0.12 6.05 13.13
CA GLN A 393 1.01 7.12 13.55
C GLN A 393 1.03 7.28 15.06
N VAL A 394 -0.14 7.27 15.71
CA VAL A 394 -0.23 7.33 17.17
C VAL A 394 0.49 6.13 17.81
N THR A 395 0.29 4.92 17.28
CA THR A 395 0.99 3.72 17.77
C THR A 395 2.51 3.85 17.65
N ALA A 396 3.00 4.41 16.54
CA ALA A 396 4.44 4.59 16.32
C ALA A 396 5.07 5.54 17.36
N PHE A 397 4.36 6.59 17.76
CA PHE A 397 4.88 7.61 18.66
C PHE A 397 4.43 7.48 20.13
N ALA A 398 3.34 6.74 20.44
CA ALA A 398 2.77 6.66 21.78
C ALA A 398 3.77 6.21 22.87
N ARG A 399 4.68 5.30 22.51
CA ARG A 399 5.72 4.84 23.45
C ARG A 399 6.71 5.94 23.86
N MET A 400 6.90 6.97 23.03
CA MET A 400 7.71 8.14 23.37
C MET A 400 7.03 9.03 24.43
N PHE A 401 5.71 8.97 24.53
CA PHE A 401 4.88 9.71 25.48
C PHE A 401 4.31 8.81 26.59
N LYS A 402 5.05 7.77 26.99
CA LYS A 402 4.69 6.83 28.06
C LYS A 402 3.34 6.11 27.84
N GLY A 403 2.94 5.93 26.59
CA GLY A 403 1.69 5.28 26.22
C GLY A 403 0.44 6.16 26.25
N ASP A 404 0.57 7.45 26.55
CA ASP A 404 -0.54 8.40 26.51
C ASP A 404 -0.91 8.71 25.05
N THR A 405 -2.00 8.11 24.57
CA THR A 405 -2.48 8.21 23.18
C THR A 405 -3.03 9.60 22.87
N HIS A 406 -3.82 10.17 23.77
CA HIS A 406 -4.39 11.51 23.59
C HIS A 406 -3.33 12.60 23.63
N ARG A 407 -2.33 12.47 24.49
CA ARG A 407 -1.18 13.37 24.47
C ARG A 407 -0.40 13.25 23.17
N THR A 408 -0.15 12.02 22.73
CA THR A 408 0.53 11.76 21.44
C THR A 408 -0.23 12.40 20.30
N TYR A 409 -1.54 12.20 20.24
CA TYR A 409 -2.39 12.80 19.22
C TYR A 409 -2.36 14.34 19.28
N ARG A 410 -2.49 14.95 20.47
CA ARG A 410 -2.45 16.41 20.63
C ARG A 410 -1.16 17.04 20.11
N GLU A 411 -0.02 16.38 20.28
CA GLU A 411 1.24 16.86 19.69
C GLU A 411 1.25 16.80 18.15
N MET A 412 0.33 16.02 17.55
CA MET A 412 0.16 15.84 16.11
C MET A 412 -1.11 16.52 15.57
N SER A 413 -1.96 17.09 16.43
CA SER A 413 -3.31 17.59 16.05
C SER A 413 -3.31 18.70 15.00
N GLY A 414 -2.24 19.50 14.93
CA GLY A 414 -2.09 20.50 13.87
C GLY A 414 -2.04 19.96 12.45
N TRP A 415 -1.91 18.64 12.29
CA TRP A 415 -1.94 17.95 11.00
C TRP A 415 -3.27 17.23 10.73
N TRP A 416 -3.95 16.79 11.80
CA TRP A 416 -5.01 15.79 11.70
C TRP A 416 -6.37 16.25 12.23
N GLY A 417 -6.47 17.50 12.72
CA GLY A 417 -7.68 18.05 13.29
C GLY A 417 -7.81 17.81 14.81
N GLU A 418 -8.87 18.33 15.42
CA GLU A 418 -9.16 18.14 16.82
C GLU A 418 -10.03 16.88 17.03
N LEU A 419 -9.74 16.14 18.10
CA LEU A 419 -10.53 14.97 18.52
C LEU A 419 -11.27 15.28 19.82
N PRO A 420 -12.52 14.82 19.98
CA PRO A 420 -13.20 14.78 21.27
C PRO A 420 -12.38 14.00 22.30
N ALA A 421 -12.38 14.49 23.54
CA ALA A 421 -11.57 13.88 24.61
C ALA A 421 -12.04 12.47 24.98
N GLU A 422 -13.30 12.17 24.73
CA GLU A 422 -13.95 10.88 24.98
C GLU A 422 -13.73 9.83 23.88
N MET A 423 -13.24 10.24 22.71
CA MET A 423 -13.04 9.31 21.57
C MET A 423 -11.81 8.43 21.82
N GLU A 424 -12.00 7.13 21.83
CA GLU A 424 -10.89 6.19 21.91
C GLU A 424 -10.12 6.12 20.60
N ILE A 425 -8.78 6.12 20.70
CA ILE A 425 -7.88 5.98 19.54
C ILE A 425 -7.47 4.51 19.45
N PRO A 426 -7.96 3.75 18.45
CA PRO A 426 -7.55 2.37 18.27
C PRO A 426 -6.04 2.30 17.99
N LEU A 427 -5.31 1.47 18.72
CA LEU A 427 -3.88 1.25 18.52
C LEU A 427 -3.65 -0.03 17.73
N LEU A 428 -2.48 -0.11 17.08
CA LEU A 428 -2.04 -1.36 16.48
C LEU A 428 -1.61 -2.34 17.57
N PRO A 429 -1.90 -3.63 17.41
CA PRO A 429 -1.59 -4.68 18.38
C PRO A 429 -0.11 -5.10 18.31
N LEU A 430 0.80 -4.16 18.51
CA LEU A 430 2.25 -4.41 18.46
C LEU A 430 2.82 -4.66 19.84
N THR A 431 3.57 -5.76 19.98
CA THR A 431 4.40 -6.01 21.17
C THR A 431 5.53 -4.99 21.27
N LYS A 432 6.22 -4.96 22.40
CA LYS A 432 7.41 -4.10 22.57
C LYS A 432 8.53 -4.49 21.63
N GLU A 433 8.71 -5.77 21.45
CA GLU A 433 9.74 -6.37 20.58
C GLU A 433 9.47 -6.04 19.12
N GLU A 434 8.23 -6.15 18.65
CA GLU A 434 7.83 -5.78 17.30
C GLU A 434 7.99 -4.29 17.06
N TRP A 435 7.59 -3.45 18.01
CA TRP A 435 7.80 -2.00 17.91
C TRP A 435 9.28 -1.65 17.78
N GLN A 436 10.15 -2.28 18.59
CA GLN A 436 11.60 -2.04 18.53
C GLN A 436 12.21 -2.54 17.22
N ARG A 437 11.75 -3.67 16.69
CA ARG A 437 12.26 -4.27 15.46
C ARG A 437 11.79 -3.52 14.22
N ASP A 438 10.52 -3.12 14.16
CA ASP A 438 9.87 -2.68 12.92
C ASP A 438 9.69 -1.15 12.89
N ILE A 439 9.40 -0.49 14.02
CA ILE A 439 9.12 0.96 14.08
C ILE A 439 10.38 1.80 14.33
N LEU A 440 11.22 1.40 15.28
CA LEU A 440 12.37 2.22 15.68
C LEU A 440 13.38 2.48 14.54
N PRO A 441 13.73 1.50 13.68
CA PRO A 441 14.58 1.75 12.52
C PRO A 441 13.93 2.69 11.51
N GLU A 442 12.60 2.60 11.31
CA GLU A 442 11.85 3.47 10.39
C GLU A 442 11.80 4.92 10.89
N LEU A 443 11.59 5.14 12.19
CA LEU A 443 11.68 6.47 12.82
C LEU A 443 13.06 7.09 12.57
N TRP A 444 14.13 6.33 12.76
CA TRP A 444 15.49 6.80 12.55
C TRP A 444 15.78 7.09 11.07
N ARG A 445 15.35 6.19 10.17
CA ARG A 445 15.45 6.37 8.71
C ARG A 445 14.76 7.66 8.28
N THR A 446 13.52 7.83 8.69
CA THR A 446 12.66 8.96 8.31
C THR A 446 13.24 10.29 8.82
N THR A 447 13.67 10.34 10.08
CA THR A 447 14.30 11.54 10.67
C THR A 447 15.57 11.93 9.91
N ARG A 448 16.42 10.97 9.56
CA ARG A 448 17.65 11.20 8.80
C ARG A 448 17.36 11.69 7.39
N GLN A 449 16.35 11.12 6.74
CA GLN A 449 15.93 11.56 5.41
C GLN A 449 15.37 12.98 5.44
N PHE A 450 14.50 13.34 6.39
CA PHE A 450 13.99 14.69 6.52
C PHE A 450 15.12 15.73 6.72
N ALA A 451 16.11 15.43 7.53
CA ALA A 451 17.27 16.28 7.69
C ALA A 451 18.04 16.49 6.37
N ARG A 452 18.14 15.46 5.54
CA ARG A 452 18.74 15.52 4.20
C ARG A 452 17.91 16.40 3.26
N TYR A 453 16.59 16.15 3.17
CA TYR A 453 15.71 16.89 2.25
C TYR A 453 15.56 18.35 2.63
N ARG A 454 15.61 18.70 3.93
CA ARG A 454 15.68 20.12 4.36
C ARG A 454 16.92 20.84 3.80
N LYS A 455 18.06 20.17 3.73
CA LYS A 455 19.28 20.75 3.14
C LYS A 455 19.17 20.94 1.62
N LEU A 456 18.46 20.04 0.94
CA LEU A 456 18.27 20.06 -0.52
C LEU A 456 17.11 20.98 -0.97
N ALA A 457 16.39 21.59 -0.05
CA ALA A 457 15.18 22.36 -0.30
C ALA A 457 15.38 23.49 -1.35
N SER A 458 16.43 24.30 -1.20
CA SER A 458 16.71 25.41 -2.11
C SER A 458 17.07 24.95 -3.52
N GLU A 459 17.80 23.84 -3.63
CA GLU A 459 18.15 23.24 -4.92
C GLU A 459 16.92 22.66 -5.63
N PHE A 460 16.03 22.00 -4.88
CA PHE A 460 14.77 21.50 -5.40
C PHE A 460 13.92 22.65 -5.97
N LEU A 461 13.65 23.69 -5.19
CA LEU A 461 12.86 24.84 -5.63
C LEU A 461 13.44 25.50 -6.89
N LYS A 462 14.77 25.59 -7.01
CA LYS A 462 15.44 26.19 -8.17
C LYS A 462 15.30 25.36 -9.44
N ASN A 463 15.31 24.03 -9.33
CA ASN A 463 15.49 23.15 -10.48
C ASN A 463 14.21 22.41 -10.88
N ASN A 464 13.21 22.27 -10.00
CA ASN A 464 12.08 21.38 -10.19
C ASN A 464 11.22 21.75 -11.43
N ARG A 465 10.98 23.04 -11.64
CA ARG A 465 10.22 23.54 -12.80
C ARG A 465 10.83 23.03 -14.12
N ARG A 466 12.13 23.21 -14.31
CA ARG A 466 12.86 22.76 -15.51
C ARG A 466 12.82 21.24 -15.63
N LYS A 467 13.06 20.50 -14.55
CA LYS A 467 13.00 19.02 -14.54
C LYS A 467 11.63 18.50 -14.93
N CYS A 468 10.55 19.09 -14.43
CA CYS A 468 9.19 18.70 -14.81
C CYS A 468 8.91 18.96 -16.30
N ALA A 469 9.40 20.07 -16.86
CA ALA A 469 9.25 20.34 -18.29
C ALA A 469 10.01 19.33 -19.15
N GLU A 470 11.27 19.04 -18.82
CA GLU A 470 12.11 18.06 -19.49
C GLU A 470 11.48 16.64 -19.45
N MET A 471 10.94 16.22 -18.30
CA MET A 471 10.26 14.94 -18.16
C MET A 471 9.01 14.85 -19.05
N ARG A 472 8.17 15.88 -19.09
CA ARG A 472 6.98 15.91 -19.97
C ARG A 472 7.36 15.81 -21.45
N GLU A 473 8.43 16.46 -21.86
CA GLU A 473 8.95 16.34 -23.22
C GLU A 473 9.40 14.91 -23.55
N LYS A 474 10.15 14.28 -22.63
CA LYS A 474 10.58 12.88 -22.79
C LYS A 474 9.38 11.93 -22.87
N ILE A 475 8.37 12.12 -22.01
CA ILE A 475 7.12 11.34 -22.02
C ILE A 475 6.40 11.48 -23.37
N ALA A 476 6.27 12.70 -23.89
CA ALA A 476 5.62 12.95 -25.19
C ALA A 476 6.37 12.29 -26.36
N ARG A 477 7.70 12.20 -26.28
CA ARG A 477 8.55 11.56 -27.31
C ARG A 477 8.64 10.05 -27.18
N ALA A 478 8.29 9.46 -26.04
CA ALA A 478 8.37 8.01 -25.84
C ALA A 478 7.50 7.27 -26.88
N ALA A 479 8.12 6.43 -27.70
CA ALA A 479 7.45 5.72 -28.78
C ALA A 479 7.07 4.28 -28.39
N ALA A 480 7.77 3.68 -27.44
CA ALA A 480 7.56 2.30 -26.98
C ALA A 480 7.16 2.24 -25.49
N LYS A 481 6.37 1.21 -25.13
CA LYS A 481 5.99 0.91 -23.74
C LYS A 481 7.21 0.78 -22.82
N SER A 482 8.28 0.13 -23.29
CA SER A 482 9.54 -0.03 -22.54
C SER A 482 10.25 1.28 -22.23
N GLU A 483 10.18 2.27 -23.14
CA GLU A 483 10.75 3.60 -22.91
C GLU A 483 9.94 4.35 -21.82
N LEU A 484 8.61 4.25 -21.88
CA LEU A 484 7.73 4.87 -20.89
C LEU A 484 7.91 4.23 -19.50
N LEU A 485 8.08 2.91 -19.43
CA LEU A 485 8.41 2.19 -18.20
C LEU A 485 9.77 2.61 -17.64
N ALA A 486 10.78 2.78 -18.49
CA ALA A 486 12.10 3.25 -18.08
C ALA A 486 12.03 4.67 -17.50
N LEU A 487 11.29 5.59 -18.16
CA LEU A 487 11.05 6.93 -17.66
C LEU A 487 10.36 6.89 -16.28
N TRP A 488 9.33 6.04 -16.12
CA TRP A 488 8.68 5.85 -14.81
C TRP A 488 9.68 5.43 -13.74
N GLN A 489 10.45 4.39 -14.00
CA GLN A 489 11.32 3.76 -13.02
C GLN A 489 12.51 4.65 -12.62
N TYR A 490 13.12 5.36 -13.57
CA TYR A 490 14.38 6.06 -13.37
C TYR A 490 14.26 7.57 -13.22
N GLU A 491 13.17 8.18 -13.67
CA GLU A 491 13.00 9.63 -13.63
C GLU A 491 11.71 10.05 -12.91
N ILE A 492 10.52 9.57 -13.34
CA ILE A 492 9.23 10.09 -12.87
C ILE A 492 8.97 9.70 -11.41
N PHE A 493 9.02 8.41 -11.11
CA PHE A 493 8.76 7.94 -9.75
C PHE A 493 9.79 8.45 -8.73
N PRO A 494 11.12 8.46 -8.99
CA PRO A 494 12.08 9.11 -8.11
C PRO A 494 11.79 10.59 -7.88
N ALA A 495 11.42 11.35 -8.92
CA ALA A 495 11.09 12.78 -8.79
C ALA A 495 9.81 12.99 -7.96
N TYR A 496 8.77 12.19 -8.16
CA TYR A 496 7.55 12.22 -7.37
C TYR A 496 7.82 11.92 -5.89
N ARG A 497 8.57 10.84 -5.60
CA ARG A 497 8.96 10.49 -4.25
C ARG A 497 9.78 11.61 -3.57
N ASP A 498 10.74 12.18 -4.27
CA ASP A 498 11.59 13.26 -3.75
C ASP A 498 10.76 14.52 -3.46
N ALA A 499 9.80 14.88 -4.32
CA ALA A 499 8.86 15.99 -4.10
C ALA A 499 8.04 15.76 -2.83
N MET A 500 7.53 14.56 -2.60
CA MET A 500 6.79 14.21 -1.39
C MET A 500 7.65 14.27 -0.13
N PHE A 501 8.94 13.84 -0.20
CA PHE A 501 9.88 14.04 0.90
C PHE A 501 10.12 15.51 1.22
N HIS A 502 10.20 16.38 0.21
CA HIS A 502 10.37 17.81 0.41
C HIS A 502 9.16 18.45 1.10
N ILE A 503 7.92 18.08 0.70
CA ILE A 503 6.71 18.58 1.36
C ILE A 503 6.70 18.19 2.84
N VAL A 504 6.89 16.90 3.14
CA VAL A 504 6.81 16.40 4.52
C VAL A 504 7.98 16.93 5.37
N ALA A 505 9.19 17.04 4.81
CA ALA A 505 10.36 17.57 5.50
C ALA A 505 10.25 19.06 5.79
N ALA A 506 9.51 19.83 5.00
CA ALA A 506 9.24 21.25 5.24
C ALA A 506 8.49 21.50 6.55
N GLY A 507 7.65 20.55 6.98
CA GLY A 507 7.02 20.46 8.30
C GLY A 507 6.26 21.71 8.76
N SER A 508 5.37 21.53 9.72
CA SER A 508 4.67 22.67 10.39
C SER A 508 4.90 22.71 11.91
N ASP A 509 5.70 21.79 12.46
CA ASP A 509 5.86 21.60 13.91
C ASP A 509 6.25 22.86 14.66
N ALA A 510 7.12 23.70 14.08
CA ALA A 510 7.54 24.96 14.68
C ALA A 510 6.39 25.97 14.73
N GLN A 511 5.57 26.03 13.68
CA GLN A 511 4.41 26.91 13.60
C GLN A 511 3.32 26.48 14.58
N VAL A 512 2.99 25.19 14.64
CA VAL A 512 1.97 24.63 15.56
C VAL A 512 2.36 24.87 17.02
N ARG A 513 3.63 24.65 17.38
CA ARG A 513 4.11 24.94 18.73
C ARG A 513 4.08 26.44 19.04
N LEU A 514 4.44 27.30 18.07
CA LEU A 514 4.37 28.74 18.25
C LEU A 514 2.94 29.22 18.43
N GLU A 515 2.00 28.70 17.67
CA GLU A 515 0.58 29.01 17.76
C GLU A 515 0.01 28.67 19.16
N ARG A 516 0.27 27.46 19.63
CA ARG A 516 -0.14 27.05 20.99
C ARG A 516 0.42 27.97 22.06
N ASP A 517 1.74 28.21 22.02
CA ASP A 517 2.40 29.06 23.00
C ASP A 517 1.91 30.53 22.97
N LEU A 518 1.56 31.03 21.78
CA LEU A 518 0.97 32.37 21.64
C LEU A 518 -0.47 32.41 22.17
N ARG A 519 -1.29 31.41 21.85
CA ARG A 519 -2.66 31.31 22.40
C ARG A 519 -2.68 31.29 23.92
N ASP A 520 -1.74 30.57 24.52
CA ASP A 520 -1.59 30.51 25.99
C ASP A 520 -1.11 31.86 26.58
N LEU A 521 -0.37 32.66 25.84
CA LEU A 521 0.20 33.92 26.30
C LEU A 521 -0.72 35.13 26.11
N VAL A 522 -1.38 35.23 24.97
CA VAL A 522 -2.12 36.44 24.55
C VAL A 522 -3.56 36.18 24.11
N GLY A 523 -4.03 34.92 24.24
CA GLY A 523 -5.36 34.53 23.81
C GLY A 523 -5.45 34.26 22.29
N ALA A 524 -6.60 33.73 21.86
CA ALA A 524 -6.79 33.27 20.49
C ALA A 524 -6.77 34.40 19.45
N GLU A 525 -7.37 35.55 19.76
CA GLU A 525 -7.51 36.69 18.82
C GLU A 525 -6.14 37.26 18.47
N ASP A 526 -5.34 37.64 19.48
CA ASP A 526 -4.01 38.20 19.25
C ASP A 526 -3.03 37.16 18.70
N ALA A 527 -3.12 35.92 19.10
CA ALA A 527 -2.33 34.85 18.53
C ALA A 527 -2.62 34.69 17.03
N ASN A 528 -3.89 34.66 16.63
CA ASN A 528 -4.29 34.58 15.20
C ASN A 528 -3.81 35.82 14.43
N ALA A 529 -3.90 37.04 15.00
CA ALA A 529 -3.42 38.24 14.37
C ALA A 529 -1.89 38.21 14.19
N LEU A 530 -1.12 37.72 15.16
CA LEU A 530 0.33 37.58 15.06
C LEU A 530 0.76 36.51 14.03
N LEU A 531 -0.04 35.47 13.84
CA LEU A 531 0.23 34.40 12.90
C LEU A 531 -0.31 34.68 11.49
N SER A 532 -1.35 35.51 11.33
CA SER A 532 -1.97 35.81 10.03
C SER A 532 -1.02 36.51 9.04
N ASN A 533 0.02 37.15 9.50
CA ASN A 533 1.01 37.82 8.65
C ASN A 533 2.33 37.06 8.51
N LEU A 534 2.39 35.79 8.89
CA LEU A 534 3.62 34.98 8.76
C LEU A 534 4.11 34.97 7.32
N SER A 535 3.22 34.81 6.36
CA SER A 535 3.55 34.73 4.95
C SER A 535 3.84 36.07 4.30
N GLY A 536 3.29 37.19 4.84
CA GLY A 536 3.52 38.53 4.33
C GLY A 536 4.88 39.13 4.69
N ARG A 537 5.61 38.55 5.65
CA ARG A 537 6.93 39.05 6.10
C ARG A 537 8.08 38.58 5.22
N SER A 538 7.94 37.43 4.56
CA SER A 538 8.98 36.79 3.72
C SER A 538 8.83 37.10 2.21
N GLY A 539 7.81 37.87 1.81
CA GLY A 539 7.51 38.16 0.41
C GLY A 539 6.08 37.75 0.02
N ARG A 540 5.77 37.68 -1.26
CA ARG A 540 4.44 37.30 -1.76
C ARG A 540 4.08 35.86 -1.30
N LEU A 541 2.86 35.72 -0.80
CA LEU A 541 2.24 34.42 -0.54
C LEU A 541 2.14 33.60 -1.83
N GLU A 542 2.76 32.41 -1.88
CA GLU A 542 2.61 31.50 -3.02
C GLU A 542 1.15 31.07 -3.23
N SER A 543 0.37 30.93 -2.14
CA SER A 543 -1.07 30.63 -2.21
C SER A 543 -1.91 31.76 -2.79
N MET A 544 -1.48 33.03 -2.60
CA MET A 544 -2.10 34.20 -3.19
C MET A 544 -1.53 34.53 -4.57
N GLY A 545 -0.45 33.88 -4.99
CA GLY A 545 0.22 34.08 -6.26
C GLY A 545 -0.70 34.02 -7.47
N PRO A 546 -1.54 33.00 -7.64
CA PRO A 546 -2.50 32.93 -8.74
C PRO A 546 -3.47 34.12 -8.78
N ALA A 547 -4.05 34.49 -7.63
CA ALA A 547 -4.99 35.60 -7.52
C ALA A 547 -4.30 36.98 -7.79
N ALA A 548 -3.15 37.21 -7.17
CA ALA A 548 -2.36 38.41 -7.43
C ALA A 548 -1.88 38.49 -8.89
N GLY A 549 -1.50 37.33 -9.46
CA GLY A 549 -1.08 37.23 -10.86
C GLY A 549 -2.18 37.63 -11.85
N LEU A 550 -3.47 37.24 -11.61
CA LEU A 550 -4.61 37.68 -12.42
C LEU A 550 -4.69 39.23 -12.42
N GLY A 551 -4.58 39.84 -11.25
CA GLY A 551 -4.55 41.29 -11.13
C GLY A 551 -3.38 41.92 -11.90
N MET A 552 -2.18 41.33 -11.88
CA MET A 552 -1.02 41.79 -12.62
C MET A 552 -1.20 41.66 -14.15
N VAL A 553 -1.83 40.57 -14.62
CA VAL A 553 -2.15 40.41 -16.05
C VAL A 553 -3.12 41.47 -16.51
N LEU A 554 -4.15 41.79 -15.72
CA LEU A 554 -5.12 42.85 -16.05
C LEU A 554 -4.49 44.23 -16.09
N ARG A 555 -3.47 44.51 -15.25
CA ARG A 555 -2.74 45.76 -15.24
C ARG A 555 -1.59 45.81 -16.26
N GLY A 556 -1.35 44.75 -17.02
CA GLY A 556 -0.24 44.66 -17.98
C GLY A 556 1.15 44.50 -17.34
N GLU A 557 1.22 44.16 -16.07
CA GLU A 557 2.47 43.94 -15.30
C GLU A 557 3.04 42.54 -15.46
N MET A 558 2.24 41.59 -16.03
CA MET A 558 2.61 40.21 -16.31
C MET A 558 1.95 39.78 -17.61
N THR A 559 2.68 39.06 -18.47
CA THR A 559 2.08 38.50 -19.68
C THR A 559 1.23 37.25 -19.36
N ARG A 560 0.36 36.87 -20.28
CA ARG A 560 -0.47 35.65 -20.16
C ARG A 560 0.39 34.39 -20.11
N GLU A 561 1.43 34.33 -20.90
CA GLU A 561 2.39 33.25 -20.98
C GLU A 561 3.14 33.11 -19.65
N GLU A 562 3.64 34.24 -19.10
CA GLU A 562 4.30 34.23 -17.78
C GLU A 562 3.36 33.80 -16.67
N TYR A 563 2.07 34.18 -16.73
CA TYR A 563 1.06 33.70 -15.77
C TYR A 563 0.88 32.19 -15.83
N LEU A 564 0.63 31.64 -17.02
CA LEU A 564 0.43 30.20 -17.20
C LEU A 564 1.70 29.40 -16.86
N GLU A 565 2.86 29.96 -17.15
CA GLU A 565 4.14 29.35 -16.80
C GLU A 565 4.37 29.28 -15.28
N ASN A 566 3.98 30.33 -14.55
CA ASN A 566 4.10 30.40 -13.11
C ASN A 566 3.00 29.63 -12.37
N TYR A 567 1.75 29.72 -12.81
CA TYR A 567 0.57 29.25 -12.08
C TYR A 567 -0.30 28.26 -12.85
N GLY A 568 -0.03 27.99 -14.12
CA GLY A 568 -0.85 27.09 -14.95
C GLY A 568 -0.87 25.62 -14.50
N HIS A 569 -0.05 25.24 -13.52
CA HIS A 569 -0.11 23.95 -12.85
C HIS A 569 -1.05 23.93 -11.64
N ARG A 570 -1.46 25.12 -11.16
CA ARG A 570 -2.35 25.31 -10.00
C ARG A 570 -3.80 25.32 -10.48
N GLY A 571 -4.69 24.67 -9.75
CA GLY A 571 -6.11 24.62 -10.09
C GLY A 571 -6.95 24.03 -8.96
N VAL A 572 -8.23 23.86 -9.22
CA VAL A 572 -9.10 23.14 -8.30
C VAL A 572 -8.70 21.66 -8.30
N ASN A 573 -8.70 21.01 -7.14
CA ASN A 573 -8.35 19.59 -6.98
C ASN A 573 -6.92 19.25 -7.46
N GLU A 574 -5.96 20.04 -7.02
CA GLU A 574 -4.55 19.96 -7.45
C GLU A 574 -3.92 18.57 -7.29
N GLY A 575 -4.38 17.78 -6.34
CA GLY A 575 -3.88 16.45 -6.06
C GLY A 575 -4.40 15.35 -7.01
N GLU A 576 -5.42 15.64 -7.87
CA GLU A 576 -6.00 14.66 -8.78
C GLU A 576 -5.35 14.74 -10.18
N ALA A 577 -4.75 13.64 -10.64
CA ALA A 577 -4.06 13.60 -11.93
C ALA A 577 -5.02 13.62 -13.14
N ALA A 578 -6.24 13.13 -12.97
CA ALA A 578 -7.23 13.08 -14.06
C ALA A 578 -7.76 14.45 -14.46
N TRP A 579 -7.68 15.45 -13.57
CA TRP A 579 -8.21 16.77 -13.87
C TRP A 579 -7.23 17.56 -14.74
N PRO A 580 -7.74 18.16 -15.88
CA PRO A 580 -6.94 19.03 -16.72
C PRO A 580 -6.37 20.23 -15.94
N ARG A 581 -5.17 20.63 -16.26
CA ARG A 581 -4.53 21.81 -15.65
C ARG A 581 -4.90 23.08 -16.40
N PRO A 582 -4.91 24.24 -15.71
CA PRO A 582 -5.14 25.52 -16.37
C PRO A 582 -4.31 25.75 -17.63
N ALA A 583 -3.04 25.33 -17.63
CA ALA A 583 -2.16 25.45 -18.79
C ALA A 583 -2.54 24.53 -19.96
N GLU A 584 -3.43 23.54 -19.78
CA GLU A 584 -3.91 22.63 -20.83
C GLU A 584 -5.18 23.14 -21.52
N ASP A 585 -5.85 24.15 -20.94
CA ASP A 585 -7.07 24.76 -21.48
C ASP A 585 -6.79 26.18 -22.02
N PRO A 586 -6.78 26.40 -23.33
CA PRO A 586 -6.47 27.69 -23.95
C PRO A 586 -7.37 28.83 -23.48
N HIS A 587 -8.59 28.54 -23.08
CA HIS A 587 -9.60 29.53 -22.68
C HIS A 587 -9.76 29.69 -21.17
N TRP A 588 -9.01 28.91 -20.37
CA TRP A 588 -9.14 28.94 -18.91
C TRP A 588 -8.81 30.33 -18.34
N LEU A 589 -7.69 30.89 -18.79
CA LEU A 589 -7.23 32.18 -18.30
C LEU A 589 -8.20 33.33 -18.69
N ASP A 590 -8.80 33.28 -19.88
CA ASP A 590 -9.80 34.27 -20.31
C ASP A 590 -11.01 34.24 -19.38
N ARG A 591 -11.53 33.06 -19.07
CA ARG A 591 -12.67 32.90 -18.14
C ARG A 591 -12.33 33.44 -16.75
N GLN A 592 -11.11 33.16 -16.24
CA GLN A 592 -10.68 33.67 -14.94
C GLN A 592 -10.51 35.18 -14.90
N LEU A 593 -9.98 35.78 -15.96
CA LEU A 593 -9.84 37.24 -16.07
C LEU A 593 -11.21 37.93 -16.14
N ASP A 594 -12.17 37.35 -16.90
CA ASP A 594 -13.56 37.84 -16.97
C ASP A 594 -14.26 37.76 -15.61
N GLU A 595 -14.09 36.64 -14.89
CA GLU A 595 -14.65 36.46 -13.56
C GLU A 595 -14.05 37.41 -12.54
N TRP A 596 -12.73 37.62 -12.59
CA TRP A 596 -12.01 38.60 -11.74
C TRP A 596 -12.47 40.02 -12.00
N GLN A 597 -12.72 40.41 -13.26
CA GLN A 597 -13.23 41.74 -13.60
C GLN A 597 -14.65 41.99 -13.05
N ARG A 598 -15.49 40.93 -12.99
CA ARG A 598 -16.86 41.02 -12.43
C ARG A 598 -16.87 41.12 -10.91
N ALA A 599 -15.92 40.46 -10.25
CA ALA A 599 -15.84 40.41 -8.79
C ALA A 599 -14.36 40.56 -8.34
N PRO A 600 -13.78 41.75 -8.44
CA PRO A 600 -12.37 41.97 -8.13
C PRO A 600 -12.11 41.75 -6.64
N VAL A 601 -11.12 40.93 -6.31
CA VAL A 601 -10.62 40.79 -4.95
C VAL A 601 -9.53 41.77 -4.73
N ASP A 602 -9.74 42.72 -3.83
CA ASP A 602 -8.70 43.68 -3.44
C ASP A 602 -7.70 43.01 -2.48
N VAL A 603 -6.73 42.31 -3.09
CA VAL A 603 -5.65 41.61 -2.37
C VAL A 603 -4.82 42.60 -1.54
N ASP A 604 -4.60 43.81 -2.04
CA ASP A 604 -3.80 44.81 -1.36
C ASP A 604 -4.50 45.34 -0.11
N ALA A 605 -5.82 45.57 -0.17
CA ALA A 605 -6.61 45.96 0.99
C ALA A 605 -6.68 44.82 2.03
N LEU A 606 -6.80 43.57 1.60
CA LEU A 606 -6.77 42.40 2.51
C LEU A 606 -5.43 42.32 3.24
N GLN A 607 -4.32 42.46 2.52
CA GLN A 607 -2.99 42.42 3.11
C GLN A 607 -2.74 43.65 4.03
N ALA A 608 -3.27 44.81 3.69
CA ALA A 608 -3.20 46.00 4.53
C ALA A 608 -3.92 45.82 5.86
N ARG A 609 -5.12 45.19 5.84
CA ARG A 609 -5.87 44.84 7.07
C ARG A 609 -5.12 43.83 7.92
N GLN A 610 -4.55 42.79 7.32
CA GLN A 610 -3.76 41.82 8.06
C GLN A 610 -2.51 42.41 8.69
N ARG A 611 -1.81 43.32 7.97
CA ARG A 611 -0.66 44.05 8.51
C ARG A 611 -1.05 44.97 9.68
N ALA A 612 -2.16 45.69 9.56
CA ALA A 612 -2.66 46.53 10.65
C ALA A 612 -3.05 45.73 11.90
N ALA A 613 -3.75 44.61 11.71
CA ALA A 613 -4.09 43.70 12.82
C ALA A 613 -2.85 43.12 13.49
N TYR A 614 -1.85 42.72 12.69
CA TYR A 614 -0.57 42.23 13.21
C TYR A 614 0.14 43.34 14.04
N GLN A 615 0.23 44.57 13.53
CA GLN A 615 0.90 45.65 14.22
C GLN A 615 0.25 45.94 15.57
N ALA A 616 -1.07 46.05 15.60
CA ALA A 616 -1.82 46.27 16.84
C ALA A 616 -1.62 45.16 17.86
N ALA A 617 -1.67 43.86 17.42
CA ALA A 617 -1.41 42.74 18.30
C ALA A 617 0.05 42.68 18.80
N TRP A 618 1.01 43.04 17.93
CA TRP A 618 2.42 43.09 18.30
C TRP A 618 2.73 44.19 19.32
N GLU A 619 2.12 45.37 19.20
CA GLU A 619 2.24 46.46 20.17
C GLU A 619 1.70 46.03 21.53
N ARG A 620 0.51 45.41 21.57
CA ARG A 620 -0.05 44.87 22.82
C ARG A 620 0.88 43.82 23.43
N PHE A 621 1.42 42.90 22.61
CA PHE A 621 2.37 41.89 23.08
C PHE A 621 3.63 42.51 23.69
N CYS A 622 4.22 43.52 23.06
CA CYS A 622 5.42 44.20 23.56
C CYS A 622 5.18 44.89 24.90
N GLN A 623 3.99 45.45 25.10
CA GLN A 623 3.61 46.09 26.36
C GLN A 623 3.37 45.06 27.48
N GLN A 624 2.70 43.95 27.19
CA GLN A 624 2.34 42.97 28.18
C GLN A 624 3.49 42.00 28.50
N HIS A 625 4.37 41.69 27.57
CA HIS A 625 5.44 40.69 27.69
C HIS A 625 6.83 41.19 27.27
N PRO A 626 7.35 42.33 27.81
CA PRO A 626 8.60 42.94 27.34
C PRO A 626 9.81 41.99 27.37
N GLY A 627 9.88 41.09 28.37
CA GLY A 627 10.97 40.11 28.49
C GLY A 627 10.96 38.99 27.44
N LYS A 628 9.83 38.78 26.73
CA LYS A 628 9.69 37.71 25.71
C LYS A 628 9.80 38.21 24.27
N VAL A 629 9.87 39.55 24.04
CA VAL A 629 9.81 40.15 22.71
C VAL A 629 10.84 39.56 21.75
N ARG A 630 12.12 39.54 22.12
CA ARG A 630 13.19 39.02 21.26
C ARG A 630 12.99 37.54 20.91
N THR A 631 12.56 36.76 21.88
CA THR A 631 12.35 35.29 21.68
C THR A 631 11.18 35.02 20.73
N VAL A 632 10.04 35.70 20.96
CA VAL A 632 8.86 35.54 20.11
C VAL A 632 9.09 36.09 18.72
N GLN A 633 9.76 37.27 18.60
CA GLN A 633 10.12 37.81 17.29
C GLN A 633 10.95 36.86 16.46
N LYS A 634 12.00 36.27 17.04
CA LYS A 634 12.83 35.27 16.37
C LYS A 634 12.03 34.04 15.92
N ARG A 635 11.13 33.57 16.77
CA ARG A 635 10.24 32.41 16.47
C ARG A 635 9.25 32.74 15.34
N LEU A 636 8.67 33.94 15.34
CA LEU A 636 7.81 34.44 14.26
C LEU A 636 8.56 34.51 12.92
N GLU A 637 9.80 35.00 12.92
CA GLU A 637 10.65 35.06 11.72
C GLU A 637 10.94 33.63 11.19
N GLN A 638 11.30 32.72 12.09
CA GLN A 638 11.52 31.30 11.72
C GLN A 638 10.25 30.63 11.20
N ALA A 639 9.10 30.86 11.85
CA ALA A 639 7.82 30.35 11.41
C ALA A 639 7.38 30.94 10.05
N SER A 640 7.63 32.22 9.81
CA SER A 640 7.38 32.89 8.53
C SER A 640 8.21 32.26 7.39
N GLN A 641 9.49 32.05 7.61
CA GLN A 641 10.36 31.40 6.62
C GLN A 641 9.94 29.95 6.35
N ALA A 642 9.58 29.21 7.41
CA ALA A 642 9.10 27.83 7.27
C ALA A 642 7.76 27.75 6.52
N ALA A 643 6.83 28.67 6.79
CA ALA A 643 5.54 28.76 6.09
C ALA A 643 5.74 29.04 4.58
N TYR A 644 6.58 30.02 4.24
CA TYR A 644 6.93 30.30 2.85
C TYR A 644 7.54 29.08 2.14
N GLN A 645 8.53 28.44 2.76
CA GLN A 645 9.15 27.26 2.18
C GLN A 645 8.14 26.13 1.98
N ARG A 646 7.23 25.90 2.93
CA ARG A 646 6.19 24.87 2.84
C ARG A 646 5.25 25.14 1.65
N GLU A 647 4.78 26.38 1.49
CA GLU A 647 3.92 26.76 0.36
C GLU A 647 4.64 26.60 -0.99
N ALA A 648 5.89 27.05 -1.07
CA ALA A 648 6.69 26.89 -2.27
C ALA A 648 6.93 25.41 -2.62
N MET A 649 7.21 24.55 -1.61
CA MET A 649 7.34 23.11 -1.81
C MET A 649 6.04 22.47 -2.27
N ARG A 650 4.90 22.87 -1.69
CA ARG A 650 3.57 22.40 -2.11
C ARG A 650 3.30 22.78 -3.57
N SER A 651 3.56 24.03 -3.94
CA SER A 651 3.38 24.51 -5.32
C SER A 651 4.23 23.71 -6.31
N GLU A 652 5.50 23.51 -6.00
CA GLU A 652 6.40 22.75 -6.87
C GLU A 652 6.06 21.24 -6.91
N ALA A 653 5.58 20.66 -5.84
CA ALA A 653 5.10 19.27 -5.86
C ALA A 653 3.80 19.11 -6.69
N THR A 654 2.89 20.10 -6.63
CA THR A 654 1.72 20.17 -7.50
C THR A 654 2.13 20.25 -8.98
N ARG A 655 3.24 20.95 -9.29
CA ARG A 655 3.83 20.93 -10.64
C ARG A 655 4.24 19.50 -11.06
N GLY A 656 4.71 18.68 -10.13
CA GLY A 656 4.99 17.26 -10.36
C GLY A 656 3.76 16.45 -10.81
N MET A 657 2.55 16.82 -10.37
CA MET A 657 1.31 16.18 -10.82
C MET A 657 1.07 16.33 -12.33
N THR A 658 1.61 17.41 -12.97
CA THR A 658 1.54 17.55 -14.42
C THR A 658 2.35 16.49 -15.15
N VAL A 659 3.42 16.01 -14.56
CA VAL A 659 4.25 14.91 -15.10
C VAL A 659 3.52 13.57 -14.96
N LEU A 660 2.91 13.32 -13.79
CA LEU A 660 2.11 12.10 -13.56
C LEU A 660 0.91 12.02 -14.51
N ARG A 661 0.23 13.16 -14.73
CA ARG A 661 -0.86 13.25 -15.72
C ARG A 661 -0.37 12.96 -17.14
N ALA A 662 0.74 13.57 -17.56
CA ALA A 662 1.32 13.33 -18.87
C ALA A 662 1.72 11.84 -19.06
N PHE A 663 2.30 11.23 -18.02
CA PHE A 663 2.60 9.80 -18.00
C PHE A 663 1.33 8.94 -18.17
N ALA A 664 0.28 9.23 -17.40
CA ALA A 664 -0.97 8.48 -17.47
C ALA A 664 -1.62 8.61 -18.85
N LEU A 665 -1.73 9.80 -19.41
CA LEU A 665 -2.29 10.03 -20.75
C LEU A 665 -1.49 9.28 -21.82
N ARG A 666 -0.16 9.35 -21.78
CA ARG A 666 0.69 8.63 -22.73
C ARG A 666 0.57 7.12 -22.58
N ALA A 667 0.49 6.60 -21.35
CA ALA A 667 0.19 5.20 -21.10
C ALA A 667 -1.18 4.80 -21.65
N GLY A 668 -2.21 5.62 -21.43
CA GLY A 668 -3.56 5.38 -21.94
C GLY A 668 -3.64 5.33 -23.47
N GLU A 669 -2.89 6.18 -24.18
CA GLU A 669 -2.74 6.13 -25.63
C GLU A 669 -2.10 4.81 -26.07
N MET A 670 -0.97 4.41 -25.46
CA MET A 670 -0.24 3.18 -25.81
C MET A 670 -1.02 1.90 -25.50
N LEU A 671 -1.92 1.95 -24.49
CA LEU A 671 -2.77 0.83 -24.09
C LEU A 671 -4.12 0.81 -24.83
N GLY A 672 -4.44 1.84 -25.62
CA GLY A 672 -5.70 1.96 -26.34
C GLY A 672 -6.92 2.24 -25.46
N VAL A 673 -6.71 2.68 -24.20
CA VAL A 673 -7.79 2.98 -23.24
C VAL A 673 -8.03 4.49 -23.05
N GLY A 674 -7.17 5.34 -23.64
CA GLY A 674 -7.27 6.79 -23.52
C GLY A 674 -7.33 7.25 -22.07
N GLU A 675 -8.25 8.17 -21.75
CA GLU A 675 -8.46 8.65 -20.36
C GLU A 675 -9.00 7.57 -19.41
N GLY A 676 -9.43 6.40 -19.91
CA GLY A 676 -9.76 5.24 -19.09
C GLY A 676 -8.61 4.78 -18.20
N VAL A 677 -7.37 5.14 -18.53
CA VAL A 677 -6.17 4.88 -17.72
C VAL A 677 -6.29 5.43 -16.30
N PHE A 678 -6.99 6.52 -16.08
CA PHE A 678 -7.19 7.09 -14.73
C PHE A 678 -8.05 6.19 -13.83
N PHE A 679 -8.80 5.26 -14.40
CA PHE A 679 -9.58 4.25 -13.69
C PHE A 679 -8.82 2.92 -13.47
N MET A 680 -7.52 2.90 -13.81
CA MET A 680 -6.57 1.85 -13.44
C MET A 680 -5.71 2.31 -12.26
N THR A 681 -5.29 1.39 -11.41
CA THR A 681 -4.26 1.71 -10.41
C THR A 681 -2.89 1.83 -11.08
N ILE A 682 -1.93 2.49 -10.42
CA ILE A 682 -0.57 2.59 -10.99
C ILE A 682 0.06 1.20 -11.19
N ASP A 683 -0.16 0.26 -10.27
CA ASP A 683 0.34 -1.12 -10.41
C ASP A 683 -0.23 -1.81 -11.66
N GLU A 684 -1.53 -1.64 -11.93
CA GLU A 684 -2.18 -2.18 -13.13
C GLU A 684 -1.64 -1.54 -14.41
N VAL A 685 -1.46 -0.21 -14.42
CA VAL A 685 -0.87 0.50 -15.56
C VAL A 685 0.54 -0.05 -15.87
N LEU A 686 1.38 -0.18 -14.84
CA LEU A 686 2.73 -0.69 -14.99
C LEU A 686 2.74 -2.17 -15.42
N ALA A 687 1.82 -2.98 -14.89
CA ALA A 687 1.70 -4.39 -15.27
C ALA A 687 1.36 -4.57 -16.76
N VAL A 688 0.36 -3.82 -17.26
CA VAL A 688 -0.05 -3.91 -18.69
C VAL A 688 0.98 -3.27 -19.64
N LEU A 689 1.74 -2.27 -19.18
CA LEU A 689 2.86 -1.75 -19.95
C LEU A 689 4.01 -2.77 -20.06
N LEU A 690 4.21 -3.59 -19.00
CA LEU A 690 5.28 -4.60 -18.93
C LEU A 690 4.93 -5.88 -19.70
N ASP A 691 3.68 -6.34 -19.61
CA ASP A 691 3.20 -7.61 -20.15
C ASP A 691 1.94 -7.39 -21.00
N GLU A 692 2.02 -7.64 -22.28
CA GLU A 692 0.89 -7.52 -23.22
C GLU A 692 -0.24 -8.53 -22.96
N GLY A 693 0.04 -9.60 -22.20
CA GLY A 693 -0.94 -10.60 -21.76
C GLY A 693 -1.68 -10.23 -20.48
N ALA A 694 -1.30 -9.14 -19.80
CA ALA A 694 -1.97 -8.71 -18.59
C ALA A 694 -3.39 -8.20 -18.91
N THR A 695 -4.36 -8.63 -18.08
CA THR A 695 -5.77 -8.29 -18.27
C THR A 695 -6.07 -6.86 -17.82
N LEU A 696 -6.79 -6.11 -18.64
CA LEU A 696 -7.29 -4.79 -18.25
C LEU A 696 -8.40 -4.94 -17.20
N PRO A 697 -8.47 -4.03 -16.18
CA PRO A 697 -9.59 -4.00 -15.24
C PRO A 697 -10.89 -3.57 -15.93
N ASP A 698 -12.03 -3.80 -15.26
CA ASP A 698 -13.33 -3.29 -15.71
C ASP A 698 -13.40 -1.77 -15.50
N ILE A 699 -12.91 -1.02 -16.49
CA ILE A 699 -12.90 0.44 -16.49
C ILE A 699 -14.32 1.02 -16.42
N PRO A 700 -15.31 0.56 -17.21
CA PRO A 700 -16.69 1.04 -17.12
C PRO A 700 -17.32 0.91 -15.74
N LEU A 701 -17.13 -0.22 -15.07
CA LEU A 701 -17.62 -0.43 -13.71
C LEU A 701 -16.99 0.55 -12.72
N ARG A 702 -15.69 0.78 -12.83
CA ARG A 702 -14.98 1.75 -11.98
C ARG A 702 -15.40 3.19 -12.22
N GLN A 703 -15.74 3.53 -13.47
CA GLN A 703 -16.31 4.83 -13.81
C GLN A 703 -17.70 5.01 -13.18
N GLN A 704 -18.54 3.97 -13.20
CA GLN A 704 -19.86 4.01 -12.59
C GLN A 704 -19.79 4.24 -11.08
N ILE A 705 -18.96 3.50 -10.36
CA ILE A 705 -18.81 3.68 -8.91
C ILE A 705 -18.21 5.04 -8.56
N TYR A 706 -17.25 5.52 -9.35
CA TYR A 706 -16.66 6.86 -9.19
C TYR A 706 -17.73 7.95 -9.29
N GLN A 707 -18.64 7.87 -10.28
CA GLN A 707 -19.75 8.82 -10.41
C GLN A 707 -20.72 8.71 -9.22
N ARG A 708 -21.03 7.50 -8.75
CA ARG A 708 -21.87 7.32 -7.55
C ARG A 708 -21.26 7.98 -6.32
N TYR A 709 -19.95 7.83 -6.08
CA TYR A 709 -19.26 8.48 -4.97
C TYR A 709 -19.33 10.01 -5.07
N ARG A 710 -19.24 10.58 -6.27
CA ARG A 710 -19.32 12.03 -6.51
C ARG A 710 -20.69 12.62 -6.19
N THR A 711 -21.75 11.84 -6.20
CA THR A 711 -23.10 12.29 -5.81
C THR A 711 -23.30 12.33 -4.30
N LEU A 712 -22.39 11.72 -3.52
CA LEU A 712 -22.50 11.70 -2.07
C LEU A 712 -22.02 13.03 -1.45
N PRO A 713 -22.59 13.44 -0.31
CA PRO A 713 -22.10 14.61 0.41
C PRO A 713 -20.65 14.42 0.86
N PRO A 714 -19.93 15.52 1.18
CA PRO A 714 -18.61 15.45 1.78
C PRO A 714 -18.61 14.58 3.04
N TYR A 715 -17.68 13.60 3.11
CA TYR A 715 -17.59 12.70 4.26
C TYR A 715 -17.03 13.40 5.49
N PRO A 716 -17.22 12.84 6.70
CA PRO A 716 -16.60 13.33 7.91
C PRO A 716 -15.08 13.41 7.75
N ALA A 717 -14.49 14.50 8.25
CA ALA A 717 -13.04 14.66 8.24
C ALA A 717 -12.32 13.61 9.10
N ILE A 718 -13.01 13.10 10.12
CA ILE A 718 -12.52 12.08 11.05
C ILE A 718 -13.50 10.91 11.05
N ILE A 719 -12.97 9.70 10.85
CA ILE A 719 -13.73 8.45 10.84
C ILE A 719 -13.03 7.46 11.77
N CYS A 720 -13.75 6.89 12.74
CA CYS A 720 -13.29 5.81 13.59
C CYS A 720 -14.15 4.56 13.36
N GLY A 721 -13.51 3.41 13.18
CA GLY A 721 -14.19 2.15 12.95
C GLY A 721 -14.68 1.95 11.51
N ARG A 722 -15.67 1.07 11.34
CA ARG A 722 -16.22 0.70 10.02
C ARG A 722 -17.24 1.74 9.55
N PHE A 723 -16.97 2.35 8.43
CA PHE A 723 -17.81 3.39 7.82
C PHE A 723 -18.37 2.92 6.48
N ASP A 724 -19.67 2.99 6.32
CA ASP A 724 -20.33 2.78 5.02
C ASP A 724 -20.77 4.13 4.44
N PRO A 725 -20.14 4.60 3.35
CA PRO A 725 -20.45 5.90 2.74
C PRO A 725 -21.92 6.05 2.29
N PHE A 726 -22.52 4.96 1.79
CA PHE A 726 -23.89 5.00 1.27
C PHE A 726 -24.91 4.98 2.40
N ALA A 727 -24.72 4.11 3.39
CA ALA A 727 -25.58 4.07 4.58
C ALA A 727 -25.51 5.38 5.37
N TRP A 728 -24.30 5.92 5.57
CA TRP A 728 -24.11 7.21 6.22
C TRP A 728 -24.78 8.35 5.45
N ALA A 729 -24.64 8.41 4.13
CA ALA A 729 -25.26 9.47 3.32
C ALA A 729 -26.80 9.41 3.34
N ALA A 730 -27.38 8.24 3.53
CA ALA A 730 -28.83 8.03 3.63
C ALA A 730 -29.40 8.41 5.01
N ASP A 731 -28.56 8.53 6.05
CA ASP A 731 -29.01 8.91 7.39
C ASP A 731 -29.30 10.42 7.46
N PRO A 732 -30.57 10.81 7.76
CA PRO A 732 -30.95 12.23 7.90
C PRO A 732 -30.29 12.91 9.11
N HIS A 733 -29.82 12.15 10.10
CA HIS A 733 -29.19 12.64 11.33
C HIS A 733 -27.66 12.53 11.31
N ARG A 734 -27.07 12.22 10.13
CA ARG A 734 -25.61 12.08 9.99
C ARG A 734 -24.85 13.32 10.44
N ARG A 735 -23.76 13.12 11.12
CA ARG A 735 -22.78 14.17 11.41
C ARG A 735 -21.82 14.32 10.24
N GLY A 736 -21.46 15.57 9.88
CA GLY A 736 -20.54 15.90 8.79
C GLY A 736 -19.09 16.12 9.25
N ASP A 737 -18.84 16.17 10.55
CA ASP A 737 -17.50 16.45 11.12
C ASP A 737 -16.77 15.18 11.54
N ILE A 738 -17.42 14.29 12.31
CA ILE A 738 -16.87 13.08 12.90
C ILE A 738 -17.85 11.93 12.76
N PHE A 739 -17.31 10.76 12.49
CA PHE A 739 -18.01 9.48 12.56
C PHE A 739 -17.26 8.54 13.53
N ASP A 740 -18.00 7.93 14.45
CA ASP A 740 -17.53 6.93 15.41
C ASP A 740 -18.50 5.75 15.37
N ALA A 741 -18.01 4.53 15.02
CA ALA A 741 -18.83 3.34 14.73
C ALA A 741 -19.33 2.64 16.01
#